data_6563eb45d3cb86d360f06d339bb2c8c1
#
_entry.id   6563eb45d3cb86d360f06d339bb2c8c1
#
_cell.length_a   1.000
_cell.length_b   1.000
_cell.length_c   1.000
_cell.angle_alpha   90.00
_cell.angle_beta   90.00
_cell.angle_gamma   90.00
#
_symmetry.space_group_name_H-M   'P 1'
#
loop_
_entity.id
_entity.type
_entity.pdbx_description
1 polymer ?
#
loop_
_entity_poly.entity_id
_entity_poly.type
_entity_poly.pdbx_seq_one_letter_code
_entity_poly.pdbx_strand_id
1 'polypeptide(L)'
;MHIKTFILSLLLLGLSASAQAQKPTLTQEEKQALDFLYAYMAQSDKMDHDEAFYLNNVRLAIRSRREMPWGAKIPDREWRHFVLPVRVNNEDLDSCRQVFYRELAPRVKGLSMYDAALEVNHWCHEHVTYEPSDARTSSPLATIRTAKGRCGEESTLTVAALRAVGIPARQVYTPRWAHTDDNHAWVEAWVDGKWYFLGACEPEPVLNLGWFNAPASRGMLMHTKVFGKYDGPEEVMRRTPRYTEINVIDNYAPTARLNVLVVDDKGKPVTGATVEYKLYNYAEFYTVGTKLSDKDGRSFLTAGLGDMLVWASKDGRFGFSKASFGKDSLVTVALSLDARNIPREGMDIDIVPPKERANIPPVSPEQRALNDKRFALEDSLRNAYTSTFPTEATARQWAVEHGYNADTLAPLLVASRGNHATICHFLASLPQAQKDDALRLLGQLMQKDLRDVTEATLRDHLMPGGGKGMKPETFDAYVRNPRIGTELLTPFRAELLRDFTSHQRSTTSGKGSLKHTDVAAYYQQHPQKLIDFVDHYVTIDDSCNLGAAPISPVGVWKGRVADSRSRDIFFVALARSLNIPARIDPVTGKVQLMGAAQPQDVYFGGSGPVAPVQGVVTADYEPTKTLDNPKYYSHFTISKLRADGRLQLLNYEEGEVDMGGGTTYDNLLRRGTPIDVGSYLMVSGTRLANGGVLAHLQFFNVAPHDTTRTHLVMRQSTNDVQVIGSFDSESRYLEPTKGEEKSILSTTGRGYFVVAVLGVGQEPTNHALRDISAVKEQFEKWGQKMVLLFTSRDQYNKYMQRDEFKSLPATVRYGIDQDGKILSQIRREMKLDATTLPVFIIADTFNRVVFVSQGYTIGLGEQMMNVINKL
;
A
#
# COMPACT_ATOMS: atom_id res chain seq x y z
N MET A 1 -27.07 26.86 10.99
CA MET A 1 -28.48 26.56 10.66
C MET A 1 -28.58 26.57 9.13
N HIS A 2 -28.51 25.49 8.48
CA HIS A 2 -28.82 25.07 7.12
C HIS A 2 -27.93 23.85 6.73
N ILE A 3 -28.16 22.74 7.42
CA ILE A 3 -27.74 21.40 7.00
C ILE A 3 -29.01 20.55 7.05
N LYS A 4 -29.91 20.76 6.14
CA LYS A 4 -30.98 19.84 5.78
C LYS A 4 -31.39 20.21 4.36
N THR A 5 -31.10 19.35 3.42
CA THR A 5 -31.67 19.22 2.09
C THR A 5 -30.57 18.97 1.03
N PHE A 6 -30.02 17.78 1.00
CA PHE A 6 -29.25 17.31 -0.15
C PHE A 6 -29.33 15.79 -0.37
N ILE A 7 -30.47 15.18 -0.01
CA ILE A 7 -30.82 13.84 -0.45
C ILE A 7 -32.27 13.89 -0.91
N LEU A 8 -32.53 14.37 -2.09
CA LEU A 8 -33.75 14.06 -2.88
C LEU A 8 -33.72 14.86 -4.19
N SER A 9 -33.25 14.27 -5.26
CA SER A 9 -33.67 14.56 -6.65
C SER A 9 -32.77 13.81 -7.64
N LEU A 10 -33.04 12.52 -7.75
CA LEU A 10 -32.64 11.72 -8.93
C LEU A 10 -33.63 10.55 -9.03
N LEU A 11 -34.88 10.88 -9.29
CA LEU A 11 -35.85 9.91 -9.80
C LEU A 11 -36.79 10.66 -10.74
N LEU A 12 -37.04 10.06 -11.89
CA LEU A 12 -37.93 10.39 -12.99
C LEU A 12 -37.35 11.33 -14.06
N LEU A 13 -36.99 10.68 -15.18
CA LEU A 13 -37.64 10.88 -16.46
C LEU A 13 -37.11 9.84 -17.48
N GLY A 14 -37.76 8.71 -17.53
CA GLY A 14 -37.75 7.86 -18.73
C GLY A 14 -38.68 8.46 -19.78
N LEU A 15 -38.10 8.95 -20.83
CA LEU A 15 -38.81 9.12 -22.11
C LEU A 15 -37.81 8.86 -23.22
N SER A 16 -37.99 7.75 -23.86
CA SER A 16 -37.38 7.35 -25.13
C SER A 16 -37.63 8.40 -26.21
N ALA A 17 -36.60 9.16 -26.51
CA ALA A 17 -36.46 9.81 -27.79
C ALA A 17 -35.04 9.53 -28.27
N SER A 18 -34.89 8.75 -29.33
CA SER A 18 -33.66 8.60 -30.10
C SER A 18 -33.32 9.95 -30.76
N ALA A 19 -32.86 10.89 -29.98
CA ALA A 19 -32.13 12.04 -30.46
C ALA A 19 -30.70 11.56 -30.66
N GLN A 20 -30.22 11.45 -31.87
CA GLN A 20 -28.78 11.50 -32.16
C GLN A 20 -28.25 12.77 -31.50
N ALA A 21 -27.64 12.60 -30.30
CA ALA A 21 -26.97 13.69 -29.64
C ALA A 21 -25.87 14.19 -30.58
N GLN A 22 -26.04 15.40 -31.12
CA GLN A 22 -24.99 16.07 -31.87
C GLN A 22 -23.74 16.06 -30.97
N LYS A 23 -22.63 15.48 -31.49
CA LYS A 23 -21.36 15.55 -30.78
C LYS A 23 -21.08 17.00 -30.40
N PRO A 24 -20.77 17.31 -29.17
CA PRO A 24 -20.51 18.69 -28.75
C PRO A 24 -19.39 19.27 -29.59
N THR A 25 -19.60 20.46 -30.13
CA THR A 25 -18.56 21.17 -30.88
C THR A 25 -17.42 21.53 -29.92
N LEU A 26 -16.25 20.92 -30.14
CA LEU A 26 -15.07 21.18 -29.33
C LEU A 26 -14.37 22.46 -29.75
N THR A 27 -13.90 23.25 -28.78
CA THR A 27 -12.92 24.31 -29.06
C THR A 27 -11.59 23.71 -29.45
N GLN A 28 -10.71 24.48 -30.07
CA GLN A 28 -9.36 24.03 -30.41
C GLN A 28 -8.56 23.62 -29.19
N GLU A 29 -8.70 24.36 -28.10
CA GLU A 29 -8.03 24.08 -26.81
C GLU A 29 -8.54 22.76 -26.20
N GLU A 30 -9.86 22.55 -26.17
CA GLU A 30 -10.47 21.30 -25.72
C GLU A 30 -9.97 20.11 -26.54
N LYS A 31 -9.93 20.25 -27.86
CA LYS A 31 -9.44 19.20 -28.77
C LYS A 31 -7.97 18.85 -28.48
N GLN A 32 -7.12 19.85 -28.41
CA GLN A 32 -5.68 19.63 -28.12
C GLN A 32 -5.47 18.96 -26.75
N ALA A 33 -6.24 19.34 -25.74
CA ALA A 33 -6.16 18.73 -24.40
C ALA A 33 -6.65 17.27 -24.42
N LEU A 34 -7.77 16.99 -25.10
CA LEU A 34 -8.26 15.61 -25.28
C LEU A 34 -7.27 14.75 -26.06
N ASP A 35 -6.75 15.26 -27.17
CA ASP A 35 -5.76 14.55 -28.00
C ASP A 35 -4.53 14.18 -27.15
N PHE A 36 -4.07 15.07 -26.29
CA PHE A 36 -2.97 14.82 -25.38
C PHE A 36 -3.31 13.71 -24.35
N LEU A 37 -4.50 13.75 -23.73
CA LEU A 37 -4.92 12.70 -22.81
C LEU A 37 -5.00 11.34 -23.50
N TYR A 38 -5.66 11.27 -24.65
CA TYR A 38 -5.84 10.01 -25.40
C TYR A 38 -4.52 9.45 -25.97
N ALA A 39 -3.55 10.31 -26.26
CA ALA A 39 -2.23 9.87 -26.71
C ALA A 39 -1.48 9.08 -25.63
N TYR A 40 -1.66 9.43 -24.36
CA TYR A 40 -0.83 8.88 -23.26
C TYR A 40 -1.61 8.09 -22.20
N MET A 41 -2.96 8.18 -22.14
CA MET A 41 -3.72 7.45 -21.13
C MET A 41 -3.55 5.94 -21.26
N ALA A 42 -3.60 5.25 -20.11
CA ALA A 42 -3.56 3.81 -20.04
C ALA A 42 -4.76 3.15 -20.73
N GLN A 43 -4.64 1.89 -21.11
CA GLN A 43 -5.75 1.14 -21.74
C GLN A 43 -6.93 0.99 -20.76
N SER A 44 -6.67 0.83 -19.45
CA SER A 44 -7.72 0.84 -18.43
C SER A 44 -8.58 2.11 -18.51
N ASP A 45 -7.94 3.27 -18.59
CA ASP A 45 -8.65 4.55 -18.65
C ASP A 45 -9.49 4.69 -19.92
N LYS A 46 -8.98 4.18 -21.05
CA LYS A 46 -9.72 4.20 -22.33
C LYS A 46 -10.96 3.29 -22.34
N MET A 47 -10.87 2.15 -21.66
CA MET A 47 -11.92 1.13 -21.68
C MET A 47 -12.97 1.31 -20.59
N ASP A 48 -12.56 1.87 -19.44
CA ASP A 48 -13.41 1.96 -18.26
C ASP A 48 -14.16 3.31 -18.14
N HIS A 49 -13.78 4.33 -18.95
CA HIS A 49 -14.42 5.64 -18.98
C HIS A 49 -14.67 6.13 -20.41
N ASP A 50 -15.75 6.87 -20.61
CA ASP A 50 -16.14 7.39 -21.91
C ASP A 50 -15.51 8.78 -22.22
N GLU A 51 -15.68 9.22 -23.47
CA GLU A 51 -15.17 10.53 -23.94
C GLU A 51 -15.80 11.69 -23.15
N ALA A 52 -17.07 11.58 -22.73
CA ALA A 52 -17.75 12.61 -21.97
C ALA A 52 -17.12 12.85 -20.60
N PHE A 53 -16.67 11.79 -19.94
CA PHE A 53 -15.91 11.86 -18.70
C PHE A 53 -14.63 12.69 -18.88
N TYR A 54 -13.84 12.41 -19.91
CA TYR A 54 -12.59 13.14 -20.17
C TYR A 54 -12.84 14.56 -20.62
N LEU A 55 -13.84 14.82 -21.48
CA LEU A 55 -14.20 16.15 -21.91
C LEU A 55 -14.62 17.05 -20.73
N ASN A 56 -15.40 16.52 -19.80
CA ASN A 56 -15.76 17.25 -18.58
C ASN A 56 -14.52 17.63 -17.73
N ASN A 57 -13.60 16.69 -17.57
CA ASN A 57 -12.34 16.94 -16.85
C ASN A 57 -11.46 17.98 -17.57
N VAL A 58 -11.37 17.93 -18.89
CA VAL A 58 -10.66 18.93 -19.71
C VAL A 58 -11.25 20.33 -19.53
N ARG A 59 -12.58 20.43 -19.63
CA ARG A 59 -13.29 21.72 -19.44
C ARG A 59 -13.05 22.33 -18.08
N LEU A 60 -13.04 21.52 -17.04
CA LEU A 60 -12.74 21.97 -15.69
C LEU A 60 -11.28 22.41 -15.53
N ALA A 61 -10.33 21.69 -16.15
CA ALA A 61 -8.92 22.08 -16.14
C ALA A 61 -8.68 23.41 -16.87
N ILE A 62 -9.33 23.61 -18.01
CA ILE A 62 -9.30 24.89 -18.77
C ILE A 62 -9.96 25.99 -17.95
N ARG A 63 -11.10 25.71 -17.34
CA ARG A 63 -11.83 26.65 -16.50
C ARG A 63 -11.01 27.10 -15.31
N SER A 64 -10.37 26.18 -14.57
CA SER A 64 -9.52 26.53 -13.45
C SER A 64 -8.34 27.41 -13.87
N ARG A 65 -7.73 27.16 -15.04
CA ARG A 65 -6.68 27.99 -15.61
C ARG A 65 -7.14 29.42 -15.89
N ARG A 66 -8.39 29.59 -16.32
CA ARG A 66 -8.96 30.92 -16.65
C ARG A 66 -9.45 31.69 -15.43
N GLU A 67 -10.01 31.00 -14.44
CA GLU A 67 -10.67 31.62 -13.29
C GLU A 67 -9.77 31.82 -12.05
N MET A 68 -8.71 31.02 -11.89
CA MET A 68 -7.82 31.15 -10.73
C MET A 68 -6.76 32.24 -10.96
N PRO A 69 -6.39 33.01 -9.90
CA PRO A 69 -5.45 34.14 -10.01
C PRO A 69 -4.07 33.77 -10.54
N TRP A 70 -3.65 32.53 -10.34
CA TRP A 70 -2.36 31.98 -10.78
C TRP A 70 -2.37 31.35 -12.15
N GLY A 71 -3.54 31.09 -12.76
CA GLY A 71 -3.66 30.30 -13.97
C GLY A 71 -2.86 30.82 -15.17
N ALA A 72 -2.80 32.14 -15.36
CA ALA A 72 -2.01 32.76 -16.43
C ALA A 72 -0.49 32.69 -16.20
N LYS A 73 -0.04 32.44 -14.96
CA LYS A 73 1.39 32.33 -14.61
C LYS A 73 1.96 30.94 -14.82
N ILE A 74 1.10 29.92 -15.00
CA ILE A 74 1.52 28.52 -15.12
C ILE A 74 1.95 28.28 -16.57
N PRO A 75 3.21 27.84 -16.78
CA PRO A 75 3.68 27.51 -18.12
C PRO A 75 2.89 26.31 -18.71
N ASP A 76 2.79 26.23 -20.03
CA ASP A 76 2.05 25.18 -20.72
C ASP A 76 2.53 23.76 -20.39
N ARG A 77 3.84 23.59 -20.19
CA ARG A 77 4.42 22.31 -19.81
C ARG A 77 3.87 21.85 -18.44
N GLU A 78 3.95 22.70 -17.41
CA GLU A 78 3.47 22.39 -16.06
C GLU A 78 1.97 22.19 -16.05
N TRP A 79 1.20 22.99 -16.77
CA TRP A 79 -0.25 22.81 -16.89
C TRP A 79 -0.60 21.46 -17.57
N ARG A 80 0.06 21.15 -18.69
CA ARG A 80 -0.22 19.97 -19.50
C ARG A 80 0.12 18.66 -18.78
N HIS A 81 1.21 18.64 -18.01
CA HIS A 81 1.68 17.43 -17.34
C HIS A 81 1.20 17.29 -15.89
N PHE A 82 0.83 18.39 -15.21
CA PHE A 82 0.56 18.36 -13.77
C PHE A 82 -0.77 18.98 -13.34
N VAL A 83 -1.59 19.52 -14.25
CA VAL A 83 -2.95 20.00 -14.00
C VAL A 83 -3.96 19.22 -14.84
N LEU A 84 -3.72 19.12 -16.14
CA LEU A 84 -4.65 18.51 -17.11
C LEU A 84 -4.93 17.02 -16.83
N PRO A 85 -3.93 16.15 -16.53
CA PRO A 85 -4.17 14.72 -16.35
C PRO A 85 -5.15 14.45 -15.21
N VAL A 86 -6.08 13.50 -15.45
CA VAL A 86 -7.01 13.02 -14.43
C VAL A 86 -6.29 12.08 -13.48
N ARG A 87 -5.64 11.06 -14.04
CA ARG A 87 -4.88 10.08 -13.28
C ARG A 87 -3.63 10.67 -12.63
N VAL A 88 -3.44 10.34 -11.35
CA VAL A 88 -2.25 10.70 -10.58
C VAL A 88 -1.22 9.58 -10.60
N ASN A 89 -1.63 8.35 -10.26
CA ASN A 89 -0.78 7.16 -10.26
C ASN A 89 -1.59 5.90 -10.64
N ASN A 90 -2.02 5.12 -9.66
CA ASN A 90 -2.73 3.83 -9.85
C ASN A 90 -4.09 3.79 -9.16
N GLU A 91 -4.63 4.93 -8.77
CA GLU A 91 -5.93 5.07 -8.15
C GLU A 91 -7.06 4.71 -9.11
N ASP A 92 -8.20 4.28 -8.57
CA ASP A 92 -9.43 4.21 -9.31
C ASP A 92 -9.90 5.64 -9.65
N LEU A 93 -10.40 5.86 -10.88
CA LEU A 93 -10.85 7.18 -11.32
C LEU A 93 -12.32 7.41 -10.99
N ASP A 94 -12.65 8.66 -10.68
CA ASP A 94 -14.02 9.14 -10.51
C ASP A 94 -14.19 10.62 -10.94
N SER A 95 -15.36 11.18 -10.71
CA SER A 95 -15.69 12.56 -11.08
C SER A 95 -15.22 13.60 -10.01
N CYS A 96 -14.19 13.33 -9.24
CA CYS A 96 -13.73 14.16 -8.14
C CYS A 96 -13.43 15.61 -8.54
N ARG A 97 -12.85 15.84 -9.72
CA ARG A 97 -12.48 17.19 -10.16
C ARG A 97 -13.67 18.16 -10.16
N GLN A 98 -14.85 17.68 -10.55
CA GLN A 98 -16.07 18.51 -10.55
C GLN A 98 -16.50 18.88 -9.13
N VAL A 99 -16.49 17.90 -8.23
CA VAL A 99 -16.85 18.11 -6.82
C VAL A 99 -15.84 19.06 -6.16
N PHE A 100 -14.56 18.79 -6.32
CA PHE A 100 -13.47 19.54 -5.69
C PHE A 100 -13.40 20.97 -6.20
N TYR A 101 -13.55 21.18 -7.51
CA TYR A 101 -13.59 22.54 -8.05
C TYR A 101 -14.72 23.35 -7.43
N ARG A 102 -15.91 22.79 -7.33
CA ARG A 102 -17.08 23.49 -6.75
C ARG A 102 -16.85 23.90 -5.30
N GLU A 103 -16.20 23.05 -4.52
CA GLU A 103 -15.97 23.28 -3.10
C GLU A 103 -14.76 24.18 -2.84
N LEU A 104 -13.67 23.96 -3.56
CA LEU A 104 -12.39 24.61 -3.33
C LEU A 104 -12.25 25.97 -4.04
N ALA A 105 -12.80 26.14 -5.25
CA ALA A 105 -12.61 27.38 -5.99
C ALA A 105 -13.05 28.66 -5.23
N PRO A 106 -14.24 28.69 -4.58
CA PRO A 106 -14.63 29.84 -3.76
C PRO A 106 -13.70 30.07 -2.56
N ARG A 107 -13.12 28.98 -2.03
CA ARG A 107 -12.31 28.97 -0.82
C ARG A 107 -10.90 29.51 -1.06
N VAL A 108 -10.33 29.29 -2.25
CA VAL A 108 -8.94 29.64 -2.56
C VAL A 108 -8.78 30.86 -3.46
N LYS A 109 -9.82 31.32 -4.15
CA LYS A 109 -9.76 32.40 -5.17
C LYS A 109 -9.16 33.72 -4.68
N GLY A 110 -9.30 34.02 -3.40
CA GLY A 110 -8.74 35.23 -2.78
C GLY A 110 -7.34 35.09 -2.20
N LEU A 111 -6.73 33.89 -2.30
CA LEU A 111 -5.45 33.58 -1.69
C LEU A 111 -4.30 33.72 -2.68
N SER A 112 -3.06 33.83 -2.15
CA SER A 112 -1.85 33.55 -2.93
C SER A 112 -1.82 32.08 -3.35
N MET A 113 -1.03 31.75 -4.37
CA MET A 113 -0.87 30.34 -4.78
C MET A 113 -0.26 29.49 -3.67
N TYR A 114 0.64 30.08 -2.87
CA TYR A 114 1.25 29.44 -1.70
C TYR A 114 0.20 29.12 -0.62
N ASP A 115 -0.59 30.10 -0.23
CA ASP A 115 -1.62 29.93 0.79
C ASP A 115 -2.75 29.03 0.30
N ALA A 116 -3.07 29.06 -1.01
CA ALA A 116 -4.03 28.16 -1.61
C ALA A 116 -3.59 26.69 -1.55
N ALA A 117 -2.30 26.41 -1.75
CA ALA A 117 -1.78 25.05 -1.62
C ALA A 117 -1.90 24.53 -0.17
N LEU A 118 -1.62 25.37 0.83
CA LEU A 118 -1.84 25.03 2.24
C LEU A 118 -3.33 24.82 2.54
N GLU A 119 -4.19 25.73 2.05
CA GLU A 119 -5.64 25.67 2.26
C GLU A 119 -6.29 24.42 1.68
N VAL A 120 -5.85 23.99 0.49
CA VAL A 120 -6.29 22.72 -0.11
C VAL A 120 -5.92 21.52 0.77
N ASN A 121 -4.72 21.53 1.37
CA ASN A 121 -4.31 20.45 2.26
C ASN A 121 -5.12 20.42 3.57
N HIS A 122 -5.45 21.58 4.13
CA HIS A 122 -6.38 21.69 5.25
C HIS A 122 -7.76 21.12 4.89
N TRP A 123 -8.29 21.45 3.70
CA TRP A 123 -9.54 20.86 3.22
C TRP A 123 -9.46 19.34 3.10
N CYS A 124 -8.34 18.80 2.63
CA CYS A 124 -8.14 17.34 2.58
C CYS A 124 -8.19 16.72 3.99
N HIS A 125 -7.57 17.34 4.99
CA HIS A 125 -7.59 16.89 6.38
C HIS A 125 -8.97 17.01 7.04
N GLU A 126 -9.81 17.96 6.64
CA GLU A 126 -11.22 18.00 7.07
C GLU A 126 -11.97 16.71 6.73
N HIS A 127 -11.56 16.01 5.68
CA HIS A 127 -12.25 14.83 5.16
C HIS A 127 -11.56 13.50 5.46
N VAL A 128 -10.23 13.45 5.46
CA VAL A 128 -9.48 12.19 5.46
C VAL A 128 -8.31 12.23 6.44
N THR A 129 -8.09 11.10 7.12
CA THR A 129 -6.87 10.83 7.89
C THR A 129 -6.33 9.46 7.56
N TYR A 130 -5.06 9.23 7.92
CA TYR A 130 -4.34 8.00 7.64
C TYR A 130 -4.97 6.77 8.30
N GLU A 131 -5.02 5.67 7.55
CA GLU A 131 -5.27 4.31 8.03
C GLU A 131 -4.61 3.31 7.05
N PRO A 132 -3.79 2.36 7.54
CA PRO A 132 -3.22 1.32 6.69
C PRO A 132 -4.33 0.41 6.15
N SER A 133 -4.15 -0.09 4.92
CA SER A 133 -5.12 -0.95 4.24
C SER A 133 -4.45 -1.80 3.16
N ASP A 134 -5.23 -2.49 2.32
CA ASP A 134 -4.73 -3.30 1.21
C ASP A 134 -4.04 -2.46 0.11
N ALA A 135 -3.38 -3.15 -0.84
CA ALA A 135 -2.57 -2.53 -1.88
C ALA A 135 -3.38 -1.75 -2.94
N ARG A 136 -4.70 -1.93 -3.04
CA ARG A 136 -5.55 -1.20 -3.99
C ARG A 136 -5.65 0.28 -3.60
N THR A 137 -5.57 1.19 -4.54
CA THR A 137 -5.73 2.62 -4.30
C THR A 137 -7.14 3.05 -4.70
N SER A 138 -7.96 3.41 -3.72
CA SER A 138 -9.34 3.86 -3.93
C SER A 138 -9.40 5.20 -4.66
N SER A 139 -10.52 5.48 -5.31
CA SER A 139 -10.76 6.77 -5.94
C SER A 139 -10.85 7.91 -4.90
N PRO A 140 -10.58 9.16 -5.29
CA PRO A 140 -10.63 10.30 -4.37
C PRO A 140 -11.98 10.48 -3.65
N LEU A 141 -13.12 10.32 -4.34
CA LEU A 141 -14.44 10.42 -3.70
C LEU A 141 -14.74 9.23 -2.78
N ALA A 142 -14.28 8.02 -3.12
CA ALA A 142 -14.40 6.87 -2.24
C ALA A 142 -13.56 7.06 -0.96
N THR A 143 -12.37 7.65 -1.08
CA THR A 143 -11.50 7.98 0.04
C THR A 143 -12.17 8.98 1.00
N ILE A 144 -12.78 10.05 0.47
CA ILE A 144 -13.57 11.00 1.27
C ILE A 144 -14.76 10.30 1.95
N ARG A 145 -15.52 9.48 1.21
CA ARG A 145 -16.66 8.74 1.78
C ARG A 145 -16.24 7.82 2.91
N THR A 146 -15.07 7.24 2.82
CA THR A 146 -14.48 6.40 3.86
C THR A 146 -13.96 7.21 5.05
N ALA A 147 -13.56 8.48 4.86
CA ALA A 147 -12.85 9.37 5.79
C ALA A 147 -11.50 8.80 6.25
N LYS A 148 -10.96 7.83 5.53
CA LYS A 148 -9.68 7.16 5.78
C LYS A 148 -8.98 6.82 4.47
N GLY A 149 -7.65 6.91 4.48
CA GLY A 149 -6.80 6.48 3.39
C GLY A 149 -5.40 6.15 3.89
N ARG A 150 -4.69 5.26 3.18
CA ARG A 150 -3.23 5.16 3.36
C ARG A 150 -2.55 6.28 2.56
N CYS A 151 -1.23 6.41 2.69
CA CYS A 151 -0.47 7.47 2.02
C CYS A 151 -0.71 7.53 0.49
N GLY A 152 -0.97 6.39 -0.16
CA GLY A 152 -1.32 6.32 -1.58
C GLY A 152 -2.63 7.02 -1.92
N GLU A 153 -3.71 6.77 -1.14
CA GLU A 153 -5.00 7.45 -1.29
C GLU A 153 -4.93 8.93 -0.89
N GLU A 154 -4.28 9.25 0.23
CA GLU A 154 -4.16 10.63 0.71
C GLU A 154 -3.42 11.50 -0.31
N SER A 155 -2.32 10.99 -0.87
CA SER A 155 -1.54 11.75 -1.87
C SER A 155 -2.26 11.88 -3.21
N THR A 156 -2.99 10.86 -3.69
CA THR A 156 -3.80 10.98 -4.91
C THR A 156 -4.97 11.94 -4.72
N LEU A 157 -5.63 11.91 -3.57
CA LEU A 157 -6.68 12.86 -3.19
C LEU A 157 -6.14 14.31 -3.20
N THR A 158 -5.03 14.56 -2.52
CA THR A 158 -4.46 15.90 -2.40
C THR A 158 -3.97 16.45 -3.74
N VAL A 159 -3.33 15.60 -4.58
CA VAL A 159 -2.96 15.98 -5.95
C VAL A 159 -4.19 16.31 -6.80
N ALA A 160 -5.24 15.48 -6.72
CA ALA A 160 -6.48 15.72 -7.46
C ALA A 160 -7.16 17.03 -7.03
N ALA A 161 -7.14 17.34 -5.73
CA ALA A 161 -7.69 18.56 -5.16
C ALA A 161 -6.92 19.83 -5.62
N LEU A 162 -5.59 19.79 -5.58
CA LEU A 162 -4.72 20.84 -6.10
C LEU A 162 -4.95 21.08 -7.61
N ARG A 163 -4.97 20.01 -8.40
CA ARG A 163 -5.23 20.05 -9.84
C ARG A 163 -6.62 20.60 -10.16
N ALA A 164 -7.61 20.34 -9.32
CA ALA A 164 -8.97 20.84 -9.52
C ALA A 164 -9.03 22.37 -9.50
N VAL A 165 -8.22 23.03 -8.68
CA VAL A 165 -8.09 24.49 -8.63
C VAL A 165 -6.93 25.03 -9.47
N GLY A 166 -6.40 24.22 -10.38
CA GLY A 166 -5.38 24.63 -11.36
C GLY A 166 -3.98 24.80 -10.78
N ILE A 167 -3.66 24.25 -9.61
CA ILE A 167 -2.29 24.22 -9.07
C ILE A 167 -1.61 22.94 -9.60
N PRO A 168 -0.49 23.07 -10.35
CA PRO A 168 0.25 21.89 -10.80
C PRO A 168 0.73 21.08 -9.60
N ALA A 169 0.41 19.79 -9.59
CA ALA A 169 0.75 18.92 -8.47
C ALA A 169 1.13 17.53 -8.96
N ARG A 170 2.00 16.88 -8.20
CA ARG A 170 2.48 15.51 -8.48
C ARG A 170 2.63 14.72 -7.19
N GLN A 171 2.37 13.42 -7.26
CA GLN A 171 2.68 12.49 -6.19
C GLN A 171 4.18 12.21 -6.20
N VAL A 172 4.81 12.30 -5.06
CA VAL A 172 6.17 11.80 -4.84
C VAL A 172 6.09 10.50 -4.06
N TYR A 173 6.86 9.52 -4.49
CA TYR A 173 6.85 8.20 -3.92
C TYR A 173 8.28 7.72 -3.61
N THR A 174 8.53 7.36 -2.35
CA THR A 174 9.68 6.54 -1.99
C THR A 174 9.21 5.09 -1.89
N PRO A 175 9.60 4.24 -2.84
CA PRO A 175 9.09 2.87 -2.89
C PRO A 175 9.49 2.06 -1.66
N ARG A 176 10.64 2.39 -1.06
CA ARG A 176 11.16 1.79 0.17
C ARG A 176 12.07 2.79 0.88
N TRP A 177 11.93 2.91 2.19
CA TRP A 177 12.91 3.59 3.04
C TRP A 177 14.19 2.76 3.20
N ALA A 178 15.35 3.41 3.21
CA ALA A 178 16.62 2.72 3.46
C ALA A 178 16.83 2.35 4.92
N HIS A 179 16.36 3.18 5.85
CA HIS A 179 16.65 3.11 7.27
C HIS A 179 15.57 2.40 8.10
N THR A 180 14.43 2.07 7.50
CA THR A 180 13.30 1.39 8.16
C THR A 180 12.50 0.59 7.15
N ASP A 181 11.79 -0.44 7.60
CA ASP A 181 10.96 -1.27 6.74
C ASP A 181 9.60 -0.62 6.57
N ASP A 182 9.46 0.19 5.54
CA ASP A 182 8.25 0.91 5.14
C ASP A 182 8.46 1.61 3.79
N ASN A 183 7.39 2.22 3.27
CA ASN A 183 7.37 3.11 2.12
C ASN A 183 6.62 4.39 2.48
N HIS A 184 6.61 5.38 1.58
CA HIS A 184 5.77 6.56 1.78
C HIS A 184 5.47 7.26 0.46
N ALA A 185 4.33 7.94 0.40
CA ALA A 185 3.92 8.80 -0.69
C ALA A 185 3.39 10.12 -0.13
N TRP A 186 3.78 11.22 -0.77
CA TRP A 186 3.35 12.57 -0.42
C TRP A 186 3.17 13.42 -1.69
N VAL A 187 3.08 14.72 -1.56
CA VAL A 187 2.74 15.62 -2.66
C VAL A 187 3.79 16.70 -2.85
N GLU A 188 4.09 17.03 -4.09
CA GLU A 188 4.71 18.29 -4.47
C GLU A 188 3.72 19.17 -5.24
N ALA A 189 3.64 20.44 -4.86
CA ALA A 189 2.90 21.49 -5.55
C ALA A 189 3.88 22.49 -6.18
N TRP A 190 3.62 22.84 -7.45
CA TRP A 190 4.36 23.91 -8.12
C TRP A 190 3.74 25.26 -7.77
N VAL A 191 4.52 26.12 -7.12
CA VAL A 191 4.07 27.42 -6.65
C VAL A 191 5.05 28.48 -7.14
N ASP A 192 4.57 29.39 -7.97
CA ASP A 192 5.31 30.55 -8.48
C ASP A 192 6.73 30.22 -8.99
N GLY A 193 6.87 29.11 -9.73
CA GLY A 193 8.12 28.72 -10.37
C GLY A 193 8.95 27.67 -9.64
N LYS A 194 8.49 27.17 -8.49
CA LYS A 194 9.21 26.18 -7.67
C LYS A 194 8.31 25.04 -7.22
N TRP A 195 8.89 23.85 -7.08
CA TRP A 195 8.24 22.73 -6.43
C TRP A 195 8.46 22.78 -4.94
N TYR A 196 7.37 22.67 -4.18
CA TYR A 196 7.32 22.57 -2.73
C TYR A 196 6.62 21.29 -2.33
N PHE A 197 7.11 20.60 -1.32
CA PHE A 197 6.43 19.42 -0.82
C PHE A 197 5.51 19.73 0.37
N LEU A 198 4.53 18.86 0.58
CA LEU A 198 3.61 18.85 1.71
C LEU A 198 3.17 17.41 2.01
N GLY A 199 2.92 17.11 3.27
CA GLY A 199 2.29 15.87 3.70
C GLY A 199 0.82 15.86 3.26
N ALA A 200 0.40 14.80 2.58
CA ALA A 200 -0.96 14.70 2.08
C ALA A 200 -1.96 14.50 3.22
N CYS A 201 -3.02 15.29 3.29
CA CYS A 201 -3.98 15.31 4.38
C CYS A 201 -3.34 15.60 5.77
N GLU A 202 -2.12 16.10 5.78
CA GLU A 202 -1.34 16.42 6.98
C GLU A 202 -0.87 17.89 6.90
N PRO A 203 -1.77 18.89 7.03
CA PRO A 203 -1.41 20.28 6.82
C PRO A 203 -0.45 20.80 7.89
N GLU A 204 0.58 21.48 7.44
CA GLU A 204 1.59 22.16 8.24
C GLU A 204 1.51 23.68 8.03
N PRO A 205 2.03 24.53 8.94
CA PRO A 205 1.96 25.97 8.80
C PRO A 205 2.66 26.53 7.57
N VAL A 206 3.63 25.80 7.03
CA VAL A 206 4.45 26.20 5.88
C VAL A 206 4.69 25.01 4.95
N LEU A 207 4.92 25.28 3.66
CA LEU A 207 5.34 24.26 2.72
C LEU A 207 6.79 23.82 3.01
N ASN A 208 7.21 22.68 2.47
CA ASN A 208 8.46 21.98 2.76
C ASN A 208 8.60 21.52 4.22
N LEU A 209 7.48 21.39 4.91
CA LEU A 209 7.41 20.85 6.25
C LEU A 209 6.46 19.65 6.27
N GLY A 210 6.89 18.60 6.93
CA GLY A 210 6.13 17.39 7.21
C GLY A 210 6.91 16.54 8.20
N TRP A 211 6.24 15.59 8.84
CA TRP A 211 6.90 14.67 9.77
C TRP A 211 8.06 13.90 9.13
N PHE A 212 8.00 13.73 7.81
CA PHE A 212 8.98 12.94 7.05
C PHE A 212 10.21 13.74 6.60
N ASN A 213 10.42 15.00 7.02
CA ASN A 213 11.66 15.72 6.68
C ASN A 213 12.92 14.94 7.07
N ALA A 214 12.97 14.38 8.29
CA ALA A 214 14.09 13.58 8.75
C ALA A 214 14.22 12.25 7.96
N PRO A 215 13.18 11.40 7.84
CA PRO A 215 13.20 10.22 6.98
C PRO A 215 13.56 10.51 5.51
N ALA A 216 13.01 11.58 4.93
CA ALA A 216 13.28 11.92 3.53
C ALA A 216 14.76 12.29 3.30
N SER A 217 15.41 12.96 4.27
CA SER A 217 16.85 13.27 4.19
C SER A 217 17.74 12.02 4.22
N ARG A 218 17.19 10.87 4.60
CA ARG A 218 17.80 9.53 4.59
C ARG A 218 17.32 8.66 3.43
N GLY A 219 16.59 9.24 2.46
CA GLY A 219 16.09 8.52 1.30
C GLY A 219 17.21 8.10 0.35
N MET A 220 17.02 6.98 -0.32
CA MET A 220 17.88 6.57 -1.44
C MET A 220 17.28 6.96 -2.77
N LEU A 221 15.96 6.88 -2.95
CA LEU A 221 15.27 7.25 -4.17
C LEU A 221 13.89 7.82 -3.85
N MET A 222 13.55 8.95 -4.47
CA MET A 222 12.20 9.48 -4.59
C MET A 222 11.89 9.71 -6.04
N HIS A 223 10.75 9.21 -6.49
CA HIS A 223 10.39 9.34 -7.90
C HIS A 223 8.93 9.78 -8.08
N THR A 224 8.66 10.26 -9.27
CA THR A 224 7.33 10.67 -9.73
C THR A 224 7.07 10.10 -11.11
N LYS A 225 5.87 9.59 -11.34
CA LYS A 225 5.35 9.23 -12.67
C LYS A 225 4.66 10.44 -13.25
N VAL A 226 5.25 11.03 -14.27
CA VAL A 226 4.71 12.19 -14.99
C VAL A 226 3.94 11.71 -16.21
N PHE A 227 2.68 12.07 -16.31
CA PHE A 227 1.80 11.69 -17.43
C PHE A 227 2.38 12.16 -18.76
N GLY A 228 2.52 11.26 -19.73
CA GLY A 228 2.99 11.54 -21.08
C GLY A 228 4.52 11.64 -21.20
N LYS A 229 4.94 12.16 -22.33
CA LYS A 229 6.36 12.40 -22.64
C LYS A 229 6.78 13.73 -22.04
N TYR A 230 7.41 13.69 -20.88
CA TYR A 230 7.91 14.84 -20.16
C TYR A 230 9.39 15.09 -20.43
N ASP A 231 9.76 16.35 -20.61
CA ASP A 231 11.12 16.81 -20.96
C ASP A 231 11.68 17.84 -19.96
N GLY A 232 11.26 17.74 -18.69
CA GLY A 232 11.79 18.58 -17.62
C GLY A 232 13.25 18.29 -17.27
N PRO A 233 13.81 19.06 -16.32
CA PRO A 233 15.23 19.03 -16.00
C PRO A 233 15.66 17.82 -15.15
N GLU A 234 14.70 17.10 -14.57
CA GLU A 234 14.98 16.00 -13.63
C GLU A 234 15.60 14.78 -14.34
N GLU A 235 16.39 13.98 -13.61
CA GLU A 235 16.92 12.71 -14.13
C GLU A 235 15.77 11.77 -14.50
N VAL A 236 15.77 11.32 -15.75
CA VAL A 236 14.80 10.34 -16.23
C VAL A 236 15.22 8.95 -15.80
N MET A 237 14.38 8.31 -14.98
CA MET A 237 14.52 6.91 -14.57
C MET A 237 14.08 5.97 -15.70
N ARG A 238 12.90 6.25 -16.27
CA ARG A 238 12.31 5.44 -17.32
C ARG A 238 11.39 6.28 -18.22
N ARG A 239 11.46 6.05 -19.52
CA ARG A 239 10.45 6.53 -20.47
C ARG A 239 9.59 5.37 -20.96
N THR A 240 8.30 5.54 -20.91
CA THR A 240 7.32 4.59 -21.41
C THR A 240 6.43 5.26 -22.44
N PRO A 241 5.65 4.51 -23.24
CA PRO A 241 4.66 5.12 -24.13
C PRO A 241 3.57 5.94 -23.39
N ARG A 242 3.43 5.80 -22.07
CA ARG A 242 2.34 6.38 -21.26
C ARG A 242 2.80 7.46 -20.30
N TYR A 243 3.98 7.32 -19.72
CA TYR A 243 4.52 8.25 -18.72
C TYR A 243 6.04 8.31 -18.75
N THR A 244 6.56 9.38 -18.18
CA THR A 244 7.97 9.54 -17.88
C THR A 244 8.16 9.43 -16.36
N GLU A 245 8.99 8.52 -15.90
CA GLU A 245 9.36 8.40 -14.50
C GLU A 245 10.63 9.23 -14.25
N ILE A 246 10.56 10.15 -13.31
CA ILE A 246 11.62 11.09 -12.98
C ILE A 246 12.10 10.90 -11.54
N ASN A 247 13.38 11.13 -11.32
CA ASN A 247 14.03 11.10 -10.03
C ASN A 247 14.01 12.51 -9.41
N VAL A 248 13.45 12.63 -8.22
CA VAL A 248 13.34 13.91 -7.49
C VAL A 248 14.07 13.90 -6.15
N ILE A 249 14.95 12.92 -5.93
CA ILE A 249 15.67 12.73 -4.66
C ILE A 249 16.48 13.96 -4.25
N ASP A 250 17.00 14.74 -5.19
CA ASP A 250 17.78 15.95 -4.94
C ASP A 250 17.01 17.03 -4.16
N ASN A 251 15.66 16.97 -4.17
CA ASN A 251 14.82 17.88 -3.40
C ASN A 251 14.83 17.57 -1.89
N TYR A 252 15.32 16.40 -1.49
CA TYR A 252 15.13 15.85 -0.13
C TYR A 252 16.43 15.46 0.56
N ALA A 253 17.40 14.92 -0.16
CA ALA A 253 18.60 14.31 0.43
C ALA A 253 19.86 14.69 -0.37
N PRO A 254 21.03 14.70 0.27
CA PRO A 254 22.30 14.73 -0.44
C PRO A 254 22.46 13.47 -1.31
N THR A 255 22.91 13.65 -2.55
CA THR A 255 22.99 12.59 -3.55
C THR A 255 24.39 12.40 -4.11
N ALA A 256 24.58 11.23 -4.72
CA ALA A 256 25.73 10.95 -5.57
C ALA A 256 25.31 10.12 -6.79
N ARG A 257 25.97 10.34 -7.91
CA ARG A 257 25.82 9.52 -9.11
C ARG A 257 26.76 8.33 -9.05
N LEU A 258 26.22 7.14 -9.23
CA LEU A 258 26.95 5.90 -9.40
C LEU A 258 26.85 5.43 -10.84
N ASN A 259 27.97 5.05 -11.45
CA ASN A 259 28.00 4.38 -12.73
C ASN A 259 28.10 2.86 -12.52
N VAL A 260 27.45 2.10 -13.39
CA VAL A 260 27.48 0.64 -13.40
C VAL A 260 28.02 0.17 -14.74
N LEU A 261 28.94 -0.78 -14.73
CA LEU A 261 29.43 -1.49 -15.90
C LEU A 261 28.99 -2.95 -15.81
N VAL A 262 28.18 -3.40 -16.75
CA VAL A 262 27.77 -4.80 -16.87
C VAL A 262 28.69 -5.51 -17.84
N VAL A 263 29.29 -6.61 -17.40
CA VAL A 263 30.20 -7.43 -18.20
C VAL A 263 29.76 -8.91 -18.19
N ASP A 264 30.18 -9.65 -19.21
CA ASP A 264 30.05 -11.11 -19.23
C ASP A 264 31.13 -11.78 -18.33
N ASP A 265 31.15 -13.10 -18.31
CA ASP A 265 32.12 -13.90 -17.56
C ASP A 265 33.61 -13.76 -18.06
N LYS A 266 33.80 -13.13 -19.21
CA LYS A 266 35.09 -12.83 -19.79
C LYS A 266 35.48 -11.35 -19.66
N GLY A 267 34.68 -10.55 -18.97
CA GLY A 267 34.90 -9.13 -18.76
C GLY A 267 34.51 -8.24 -19.95
N LYS A 268 33.83 -8.77 -20.98
CA LYS A 268 33.33 -7.98 -22.10
C LYS A 268 32.03 -7.25 -21.74
N PRO A 269 31.91 -5.96 -22.10
CA PRO A 269 30.68 -5.19 -21.86
C PRO A 269 29.44 -5.84 -22.50
N VAL A 270 28.32 -5.86 -21.74
CA VAL A 270 27.04 -6.44 -22.18
C VAL A 270 26.02 -5.34 -22.42
N THR A 271 25.58 -5.19 -23.66
CA THR A 271 24.53 -4.26 -24.08
C THR A 271 23.15 -4.81 -23.76
N GLY A 272 22.21 -3.93 -23.30
CA GLY A 272 20.81 -4.30 -23.12
C GLY A 272 20.56 -5.28 -21.98
N ALA A 273 21.48 -5.41 -21.03
CA ALA A 273 21.23 -6.10 -19.77
C ALA A 273 20.25 -5.28 -18.91
N THR A 274 19.33 -5.95 -18.26
CA THR A 274 18.46 -5.33 -17.25
C THR A 274 19.30 -5.07 -16.01
N VAL A 275 19.38 -3.81 -15.58
CA VAL A 275 20.08 -3.36 -14.38
C VAL A 275 19.03 -2.90 -13.36
N GLU A 276 18.90 -3.65 -12.28
CA GLU A 276 17.98 -3.36 -11.18
C GLU A 276 18.75 -2.82 -9.99
N TYR A 277 18.36 -1.63 -9.54
CA TYR A 277 18.88 -1.03 -8.32
C TYR A 277 17.95 -1.45 -7.17
N LYS A 278 18.51 -2.20 -6.21
CA LYS A 278 17.71 -2.85 -5.17
C LYS A 278 18.08 -2.32 -3.80
N LEU A 279 17.06 -2.01 -3.03
CA LEU A 279 17.18 -1.54 -1.66
C LEU A 279 16.68 -2.62 -0.68
N TYR A 280 17.44 -2.85 0.40
CA TYR A 280 16.97 -3.74 1.45
C TYR A 280 15.80 -3.12 2.22
N ASN A 281 14.69 -3.84 2.24
CA ASN A 281 13.50 -3.43 2.99
C ASN A 281 12.55 -4.64 3.08
N TYR A 282 11.89 -4.86 4.21
CA TYR A 282 11.06 -6.05 4.46
C TYR A 282 11.76 -7.36 4.12
N ALA A 283 13.00 -7.51 4.60
CA ALA A 283 13.84 -8.68 4.38
C ALA A 283 13.95 -9.13 2.91
N GLU A 284 13.83 -8.19 1.96
CA GLU A 284 14.14 -8.43 0.55
C GLU A 284 15.01 -7.32 -0.02
N PHE A 285 15.68 -7.60 -1.12
CA PHE A 285 16.29 -6.57 -1.96
C PHE A 285 15.27 -6.13 -3.02
N TYR A 286 14.42 -5.18 -2.62
CA TYR A 286 13.35 -4.63 -3.46
C TYR A 286 13.90 -3.76 -4.59
N THR A 287 13.42 -3.95 -5.82
CA THR A 287 13.84 -3.14 -6.98
C THR A 287 13.19 -1.76 -6.94
N VAL A 288 13.98 -0.73 -6.64
CA VAL A 288 13.52 0.68 -6.61
C VAL A 288 13.69 1.39 -7.94
N GLY A 289 14.54 0.88 -8.83
CA GLY A 289 14.75 1.41 -10.17
C GLY A 289 15.27 0.35 -11.13
N THR A 290 14.86 0.44 -12.39
CA THR A 290 15.31 -0.46 -13.45
C THR A 290 15.73 0.34 -14.66
N LYS A 291 16.93 0.09 -15.16
CA LYS A 291 17.48 0.67 -16.40
C LYS A 291 18.06 -0.44 -17.28
N LEU A 292 18.35 -0.12 -18.51
CA LEU A 292 19.10 -1.02 -19.40
C LEU A 292 20.55 -0.53 -19.53
N SER A 293 21.47 -1.46 -19.66
CA SER A 293 22.85 -1.12 -20.06
C SER A 293 22.91 -0.66 -21.52
N ASP A 294 23.67 0.39 -21.77
CA ASP A 294 23.90 0.94 -23.11
C ASP A 294 24.81 0.05 -23.96
N LYS A 295 25.20 0.57 -25.17
CA LYS A 295 26.09 -0.13 -26.10
C LYS A 295 27.48 -0.47 -25.52
N ASP A 296 27.94 0.28 -24.51
CA ASP A 296 29.19 0.11 -23.80
C ASP A 296 29.06 -0.65 -22.49
N GLY A 297 27.90 -1.29 -22.27
CA GLY A 297 27.56 -2.04 -21.05
C GLY A 297 27.28 -1.16 -19.83
N ARG A 298 27.05 0.15 -20.00
CA ARG A 298 26.96 1.12 -18.92
C ARG A 298 25.53 1.45 -18.54
N SER A 299 25.33 1.70 -17.27
CA SER A 299 24.11 2.27 -16.70
C SER A 299 24.49 3.24 -15.59
N PHE A 300 23.55 4.02 -15.05
CA PHE A 300 23.80 4.89 -13.89
C PHE A 300 22.52 5.19 -13.12
N LEU A 301 22.70 5.60 -11.87
CA LEU A 301 21.63 6.13 -11.01
C LEU A 301 22.22 7.24 -10.13
N THR A 302 21.43 8.32 -9.92
CA THR A 302 21.67 9.29 -8.85
C THR A 302 20.80 8.89 -7.65
N ALA A 303 21.40 8.71 -6.48
CA ALA A 303 20.67 8.28 -5.28
C ALA A 303 21.28 8.89 -4.01
N GLY A 304 20.59 8.73 -2.86
CA GLY A 304 21.09 9.13 -1.56
C GLY A 304 22.40 8.42 -1.17
N LEU A 305 23.09 8.97 -0.16
CA LEU A 305 24.44 8.53 0.24
C LEU A 305 24.43 7.27 1.13
N GLY A 306 23.95 6.16 0.60
CA GLY A 306 23.84 4.87 1.28
C GLY A 306 24.15 3.69 0.37
N ASP A 307 23.84 2.48 0.84
CA ASP A 307 24.14 1.24 0.13
C ASP A 307 22.91 0.71 -0.60
N MET A 308 23.11 0.17 -1.81
CA MET A 308 22.18 -0.62 -2.59
C MET A 308 22.85 -1.90 -3.10
N LEU A 309 22.05 -2.88 -3.46
CA LEU A 309 22.46 -4.00 -4.28
C LEU A 309 22.15 -3.70 -5.74
N VAL A 310 23.16 -3.74 -6.61
CA VAL A 310 22.99 -3.64 -8.06
C VAL A 310 22.91 -5.06 -8.62
N TRP A 311 21.79 -5.41 -9.21
CA TRP A 311 21.53 -6.71 -9.84
C TRP A 311 21.42 -6.54 -11.34
N ALA A 312 22.21 -7.27 -12.10
CA ALA A 312 22.12 -7.25 -13.55
C ALA A 312 21.76 -8.64 -14.09
N SER A 313 20.92 -8.68 -15.13
CA SER A 313 20.53 -9.94 -15.77
C SER A 313 20.33 -9.81 -17.27
N LYS A 314 20.62 -10.88 -18.00
CA LYS A 314 20.34 -11.04 -19.42
C LYS A 314 20.39 -12.52 -19.84
N ASP A 315 19.38 -12.97 -20.59
CA ASP A 315 19.32 -14.31 -21.20
C ASP A 315 19.59 -15.46 -20.21
N GLY A 316 19.06 -15.33 -18.98
CA GLY A 316 19.22 -16.33 -17.91
C GLY A 316 20.56 -16.25 -17.16
N ARG A 317 21.49 -15.40 -17.61
CA ARG A 317 22.70 -15.06 -16.85
C ARG A 317 22.43 -13.87 -15.95
N PHE A 318 23.02 -13.85 -14.75
CA PHE A 318 22.88 -12.76 -13.81
C PHE A 318 24.14 -12.57 -12.96
N GLY A 319 24.17 -11.47 -12.27
CA GLY A 319 25.17 -11.16 -11.25
C GLY A 319 24.72 -9.98 -10.41
N PHE A 320 25.36 -9.77 -9.30
CA PHE A 320 25.06 -8.65 -8.40
C PHE A 320 26.30 -8.19 -7.64
N SER A 321 26.26 -6.93 -7.21
CA SER A 321 27.30 -6.33 -6.38
C SER A 321 26.68 -5.29 -5.44
N LYS A 322 27.23 -5.18 -4.23
CA LYS A 322 26.91 -4.05 -3.36
C LYS A 322 27.53 -2.79 -3.92
N ALA A 323 26.82 -1.68 -3.84
CA ALA A 323 27.23 -0.36 -4.26
C ALA A 323 26.99 0.65 -3.14
N SER A 324 28.00 1.45 -2.81
CA SER A 324 27.93 2.49 -1.79
C SER A 324 27.96 3.87 -2.44
N PHE A 325 26.79 4.50 -2.59
CA PHE A 325 26.68 5.82 -3.19
C PHE A 325 27.42 6.88 -2.38
N GLY A 326 28.19 7.71 -3.06
CA GLY A 326 29.07 8.71 -2.45
C GLY A 326 30.45 8.19 -2.03
N LYS A 327 30.67 6.87 -2.10
CA LYS A 327 31.99 6.23 -1.93
C LYS A 327 32.48 5.63 -3.24
N ASP A 328 31.60 4.86 -3.90
CA ASP A 328 31.87 4.25 -5.19
C ASP A 328 31.47 5.20 -6.32
N SER A 329 32.30 5.37 -7.33
CA SER A 329 32.00 6.09 -8.56
C SER A 329 31.62 5.16 -9.71
N LEU A 330 32.08 3.91 -9.64
CA LEU A 330 31.85 2.84 -10.61
C LEU A 330 31.76 1.49 -9.90
N VAL A 331 30.75 0.71 -10.23
CA VAL A 331 30.60 -0.69 -9.81
C VAL A 331 30.50 -1.57 -11.05
N THR A 332 31.27 -2.65 -11.08
CA THR A 332 31.22 -3.64 -12.16
C THR A 332 30.38 -4.83 -11.71
N VAL A 333 29.40 -5.23 -12.52
CA VAL A 333 28.57 -6.41 -12.31
C VAL A 333 28.82 -7.42 -13.43
N ALA A 334 29.42 -8.56 -13.08
CA ALA A 334 29.68 -9.65 -14.01
C ALA A 334 28.49 -10.61 -14.06
N LEU A 335 27.95 -10.90 -15.24
CA LEU A 335 26.91 -11.91 -15.47
C LEU A 335 27.52 -13.31 -15.42
N SER A 336 28.10 -13.68 -14.27
CA SER A 336 28.83 -14.93 -14.05
C SER A 336 27.95 -16.09 -13.57
N LEU A 337 26.77 -15.79 -13.05
CA LEU A 337 25.84 -16.79 -12.51
C LEU A 337 24.80 -17.21 -13.57
N ASP A 338 24.35 -18.47 -13.49
CA ASP A 338 23.29 -19.00 -14.36
C ASP A 338 22.05 -19.32 -13.49
N ALA A 339 20.89 -18.80 -13.87
CA ALA A 339 19.63 -19.02 -13.15
C ALA A 339 19.24 -20.50 -13.00
N ARG A 340 19.76 -21.38 -13.84
CA ARG A 340 19.55 -22.83 -13.82
C ARG A 340 20.57 -23.59 -12.97
N ASN A 341 21.68 -22.95 -12.60
CA ASN A 341 22.77 -23.56 -11.84
C ASN A 341 23.37 -22.52 -10.87
N ILE A 342 22.67 -22.31 -9.78
CA ILE A 342 22.99 -21.30 -8.78
C ILE A 342 24.00 -21.81 -7.74
N PRO A 343 24.82 -20.93 -7.12
CA PRO A 343 25.67 -21.29 -5.99
C PRO A 343 24.80 -21.70 -4.78
N ARG A 344 25.32 -22.63 -3.97
CA ARG A 344 24.64 -23.05 -2.74
C ARG A 344 25.21 -22.39 -1.48
N GLU A 345 26.31 -21.67 -1.61
CA GLU A 345 26.95 -20.99 -0.49
C GLU A 345 26.17 -19.74 -0.12
N GLY A 346 26.01 -19.50 1.19
CA GLY A 346 25.41 -18.28 1.71
C GLY A 346 26.38 -17.11 1.64
N MET A 347 25.85 -15.88 1.57
CA MET A 347 26.63 -14.65 1.50
C MET A 347 26.09 -13.60 2.47
N ASP A 348 26.99 -13.03 3.23
CA ASP A 348 26.71 -11.92 4.15
C ASP A 348 26.90 -10.56 3.46
N ILE A 349 25.95 -9.66 3.63
CA ILE A 349 26.00 -8.29 3.13
C ILE A 349 25.54 -7.33 4.21
N ASP A 350 26.42 -6.38 4.57
CA ASP A 350 26.07 -5.28 5.46
C ASP A 350 25.57 -4.11 4.64
N ILE A 351 24.40 -3.55 5.00
CA ILE A 351 23.78 -2.41 4.34
C ILE A 351 23.80 -1.22 5.27
N VAL A 352 24.32 -0.10 4.79
CA VAL A 352 24.40 1.16 5.53
C VAL A 352 23.50 2.19 4.86
N PRO A 353 22.45 2.69 5.56
CA PRO A 353 21.58 3.73 5.01
C PRO A 353 22.24 5.11 5.05
N PRO A 354 21.70 6.11 4.32
CA PRO A 354 22.15 7.49 4.47
C PRO A 354 22.00 8.01 5.91
N LYS A 355 22.89 8.92 6.29
CA LYS A 355 22.77 9.65 7.56
C LYS A 355 21.70 10.72 7.47
N GLU A 356 21.03 11.00 8.57
CA GLU A 356 20.06 12.08 8.66
C GLU A 356 20.72 13.45 8.46
N ARG A 357 20.09 14.27 7.62
CA ARG A 357 20.51 15.66 7.32
C ARG A 357 19.27 16.53 7.02
N ALA A 358 18.26 16.43 7.86
CA ALA A 358 17.01 17.15 7.68
C ALA A 358 17.21 18.67 7.65
N ASN A 359 16.60 19.32 6.67
CA ASN A 359 16.40 20.77 6.64
C ASN A 359 14.94 21.05 7.02
N ILE A 360 14.72 21.69 8.17
CA ILE A 360 13.41 21.96 8.71
C ILE A 360 13.16 23.47 8.60
N PRO A 361 12.14 23.90 7.84
CA PRO A 361 11.76 25.31 7.77
C PRO A 361 11.40 25.87 9.15
N PRO A 362 11.75 27.12 9.46
CA PRO A 362 11.35 27.74 10.71
C PRO A 362 9.85 27.99 10.75
N VAL A 363 9.23 27.71 11.90
CA VAL A 363 7.81 27.96 12.18
C VAL A 363 7.73 28.76 13.48
N SER A 364 6.99 29.91 13.45
CA SER A 364 6.79 30.66 14.69
C SER A 364 5.80 29.96 15.62
N PRO A 365 5.88 30.23 16.94
CA PRO A 365 4.89 29.70 17.89
C PRO A 365 3.44 30.07 17.52
N GLU A 366 3.23 31.26 16.97
CA GLU A 366 1.90 31.74 16.55
C GLU A 366 1.37 30.97 15.34
N GLN A 367 2.26 30.70 14.34
CA GLN A 367 1.91 29.88 13.20
C GLN A 367 1.54 28.44 13.63
N ARG A 368 2.31 27.87 14.56
CA ARG A 368 2.02 26.53 15.11
C ARG A 368 0.69 26.51 15.84
N ALA A 369 0.44 27.46 16.73
CA ALA A 369 -0.79 27.56 17.49
C ALA A 369 -2.02 27.75 16.59
N LEU A 370 -1.90 28.52 15.49
CA LEU A 370 -2.97 28.67 14.52
C LEU A 370 -3.26 27.36 13.78
N ASN A 371 -2.22 26.64 13.37
CA ASN A 371 -2.35 25.34 12.69
C ASN A 371 -3.01 24.31 13.62
N ASP A 372 -2.58 24.24 14.88
CA ASP A 372 -3.15 23.31 15.88
C ASP A 372 -4.63 23.60 16.14
N LYS A 373 -5.01 24.87 16.17
CA LYS A 373 -6.41 25.29 16.27
C LYS A 373 -7.24 24.87 15.06
N ARG A 374 -6.67 24.97 13.86
CA ARG A 374 -7.33 24.50 12.64
C ARG A 374 -7.48 22.98 12.64
N PHE A 375 -6.46 22.24 13.04
CA PHE A 375 -6.54 20.78 13.20
C PHE A 375 -7.71 20.37 14.09
N ALA A 376 -7.85 21.00 15.26
CA ALA A 376 -8.95 20.70 16.17
C ALA A 376 -10.34 20.94 15.54
N LEU A 377 -10.49 22.01 14.73
CA LEU A 377 -11.72 22.27 13.99
C LEU A 377 -11.95 21.21 12.90
N GLU A 378 -10.94 20.90 12.14
CA GLU A 378 -10.99 19.91 11.04
C GLU A 378 -11.32 18.51 11.57
N ASP A 379 -10.73 18.11 12.70
CA ASP A 379 -11.07 16.88 13.41
C ASP A 379 -12.54 16.87 13.84
N SER A 380 -13.05 18.01 14.35
CA SER A 380 -14.45 18.13 14.73
C SER A 380 -15.39 17.96 13.53
N LEU A 381 -15.06 18.55 12.37
CA LEU A 381 -15.84 18.42 11.14
C LEU A 381 -15.87 16.95 10.65
N ARG A 382 -14.70 16.32 10.60
CA ARG A 382 -14.60 14.91 10.21
C ARG A 382 -15.31 13.99 11.19
N ASN A 383 -15.17 14.22 12.50
CA ASN A 383 -15.85 13.44 13.53
C ASN A 383 -17.38 13.60 13.45
N ALA A 384 -17.88 14.79 13.11
CA ALA A 384 -19.31 15.00 12.88
C ALA A 384 -19.82 14.16 11.69
N TYR A 385 -19.02 14.02 10.62
CA TYR A 385 -19.34 13.14 9.50
C TYR A 385 -19.27 11.67 9.89
N THR A 386 -18.19 11.23 10.51
CA THR A 386 -18.00 9.81 10.86
C THR A 386 -18.94 9.34 11.97
N SER A 387 -19.50 10.23 12.78
CA SER A 387 -20.55 9.91 13.74
C SER A 387 -21.87 9.45 13.09
N THR A 388 -22.05 9.67 11.78
CA THR A 388 -23.17 9.16 11.00
C THR A 388 -23.00 7.70 10.57
N PHE A 389 -21.82 7.12 10.76
CA PHE A 389 -21.53 5.75 10.37
C PHE A 389 -22.15 4.76 11.35
N PRO A 390 -22.46 3.52 10.92
CA PRO A 390 -23.05 2.54 11.80
C PRO A 390 -22.07 2.17 12.93
N THR A 391 -22.58 2.15 14.15
CA THR A 391 -21.93 1.52 15.30
C THR A 391 -22.32 0.04 15.34
N GLU A 392 -21.60 -0.77 16.13
CA GLU A 392 -21.98 -2.17 16.34
C GLU A 392 -23.44 -2.31 16.80
N ALA A 393 -23.90 -1.44 17.71
CA ALA A 393 -25.25 -1.46 18.21
C ALA A 393 -26.29 -1.14 17.13
N THR A 394 -26.09 -0.06 16.37
CA THR A 394 -27.03 0.34 15.31
C THR A 394 -27.03 -0.64 14.13
N ALA A 395 -25.89 -1.22 13.81
CA ALA A 395 -25.77 -2.24 12.77
C ALA A 395 -26.51 -3.54 13.18
N ARG A 396 -26.37 -3.98 14.44
CA ARG A 396 -27.10 -5.14 14.97
C ARG A 396 -28.60 -4.91 14.96
N GLN A 397 -29.05 -3.74 15.41
CA GLN A 397 -30.46 -3.38 15.39
C GLN A 397 -30.99 -3.44 13.94
N TRP A 398 -30.31 -2.81 12.99
CA TRP A 398 -30.72 -2.81 11.58
C TRP A 398 -30.83 -4.23 11.03
N ALA A 399 -29.84 -5.10 11.33
CA ALA A 399 -29.80 -6.48 10.88
C ALA A 399 -31.05 -7.26 11.38
N VAL A 400 -31.37 -7.17 12.66
CA VAL A 400 -32.53 -7.83 13.26
C VAL A 400 -33.85 -7.32 12.65
N GLU A 401 -34.02 -6.00 12.52
CA GLU A 401 -35.20 -5.38 11.92
C GLU A 401 -35.48 -5.83 10.49
N HIS A 402 -34.41 -6.14 9.75
CA HIS A 402 -34.50 -6.58 8.35
C HIS A 402 -34.39 -8.11 8.17
N GLY A 403 -34.40 -8.88 9.27
CA GLY A 403 -34.39 -10.35 9.23
C GLY A 403 -33.06 -10.96 8.77
N TYR A 404 -31.95 -10.34 9.14
CA TYR A 404 -30.57 -10.85 8.90
C TYR A 404 -29.94 -11.36 10.19
N ASN A 405 -28.96 -12.24 10.07
CA ASN A 405 -28.13 -12.64 11.21
C ASN A 405 -27.25 -11.47 11.64
N ALA A 406 -27.48 -10.95 12.86
CA ALA A 406 -26.77 -9.77 13.37
C ALA A 406 -25.28 -10.03 13.61
N ASP A 407 -24.89 -11.25 14.05
CA ASP A 407 -23.48 -11.57 14.31
C ASP A 407 -22.66 -11.59 13.03
N THR A 408 -23.27 -11.95 11.91
CA THR A 408 -22.61 -11.97 10.60
C THR A 408 -22.63 -10.59 9.92
N LEU A 409 -23.79 -9.89 9.95
CA LEU A 409 -23.96 -8.67 9.17
C LEU A 409 -23.41 -7.43 9.86
N ALA A 410 -23.52 -7.31 11.19
CA ALA A 410 -23.13 -6.08 11.87
C ALA A 410 -21.65 -5.70 11.68
N PRO A 411 -20.68 -6.63 11.78
CA PRO A 411 -19.28 -6.31 11.49
C PRO A 411 -19.07 -5.79 10.06
N LEU A 412 -19.78 -6.33 9.08
CA LEU A 412 -19.67 -5.92 7.67
C LEU A 412 -20.25 -4.51 7.45
N LEU A 413 -21.36 -4.18 8.09
CA LEU A 413 -21.93 -2.83 8.03
C LEU A 413 -21.02 -1.80 8.71
N VAL A 414 -20.42 -2.13 9.84
CA VAL A 414 -19.44 -1.26 10.50
C VAL A 414 -18.21 -1.05 9.60
N ALA A 415 -17.69 -2.13 9.01
CA ALA A 415 -16.53 -2.07 8.10
C ALA A 415 -16.80 -1.25 6.85
N SER A 416 -18.06 -1.18 6.37
CA SER A 416 -18.45 -0.42 5.18
C SER A 416 -18.39 1.11 5.36
N ARG A 417 -18.31 1.60 6.60
CA ARG A 417 -18.19 3.03 6.93
C ARG A 417 -19.23 3.89 6.20
N GLY A 418 -18.83 4.93 5.47
CA GLY A 418 -19.71 5.82 4.72
C GLY A 418 -20.47 5.18 3.55
N ASN A 419 -20.15 3.93 3.16
CA ASN A 419 -20.89 3.19 2.12
C ASN A 419 -22.03 2.33 2.66
N HIS A 420 -22.27 2.32 3.98
CA HIS A 420 -23.29 1.49 4.60
C HIS A 420 -24.68 1.67 4.01
N ALA A 421 -25.04 2.89 3.61
CA ALA A 421 -26.34 3.17 3.01
C ALA A 421 -26.57 2.39 1.71
N THR A 422 -25.53 2.26 0.86
CA THR A 422 -25.59 1.46 -0.38
C THR A 422 -25.85 -0.02 -0.06
N ILE A 423 -25.14 -0.56 0.93
CA ILE A 423 -25.28 -1.97 1.32
C ILE A 423 -26.66 -2.20 1.96
N CYS A 424 -27.09 -1.32 2.86
CA CYS A 424 -28.43 -1.42 3.48
C CYS A 424 -29.55 -1.34 2.43
N HIS A 425 -29.45 -0.44 1.45
CA HIS A 425 -30.45 -0.34 0.37
C HIS A 425 -30.51 -1.62 -0.45
N PHE A 426 -29.36 -2.17 -0.85
CA PHE A 426 -29.29 -3.46 -1.53
C PHE A 426 -29.97 -4.56 -0.72
N LEU A 427 -29.58 -4.73 0.56
CA LEU A 427 -30.09 -5.79 1.43
C LEU A 427 -31.59 -5.66 1.71
N ALA A 428 -32.10 -4.44 1.93
CA ALA A 428 -33.52 -4.19 2.19
C ALA A 428 -34.41 -4.53 0.98
N SER A 429 -33.86 -4.46 -0.23
CA SER A 429 -34.58 -4.74 -1.47
C SER A 429 -34.69 -6.24 -1.80
N LEU A 430 -34.01 -7.12 -1.06
CA LEU A 430 -33.92 -8.54 -1.39
C LEU A 430 -35.09 -9.35 -0.81
N PRO A 431 -35.64 -10.32 -1.56
CA PRO A 431 -36.58 -11.29 -1.03
C PRO A 431 -35.90 -12.20 0.00
N GLN A 432 -36.68 -12.76 0.94
CA GLN A 432 -36.17 -13.61 2.02
C GLN A 432 -35.26 -14.75 1.50
N ALA A 433 -35.61 -15.37 0.38
CA ALA A 433 -34.88 -16.50 -0.19
C ALA A 433 -33.43 -16.15 -0.69
N GLN A 434 -33.10 -14.85 -0.80
CA GLN A 434 -31.79 -14.39 -1.31
C GLN A 434 -30.91 -13.79 -0.18
N LYS A 435 -31.41 -13.66 1.03
CA LYS A 435 -30.69 -12.99 2.12
C LYS A 435 -29.43 -13.74 2.53
N ASP A 436 -29.48 -15.06 2.61
CA ASP A 436 -28.31 -15.87 2.96
C ASP A 436 -27.23 -15.79 1.85
N ASP A 437 -27.64 -15.77 0.59
CA ASP A 437 -26.71 -15.58 -0.53
C ASP A 437 -26.05 -14.20 -0.48
N ALA A 438 -26.79 -13.17 -0.08
CA ALA A 438 -26.25 -11.81 0.08
C ALA A 438 -25.23 -11.74 1.23
N LEU A 439 -25.50 -12.36 2.38
CA LEU A 439 -24.53 -12.42 3.48
C LEU A 439 -23.27 -13.17 3.06
N ARG A 440 -23.39 -14.26 2.34
CA ARG A 440 -22.26 -15.04 1.84
C ARG A 440 -21.45 -14.23 0.81
N LEU A 441 -22.11 -13.43 -0.05
CA LEU A 441 -21.42 -12.50 -0.95
C LEU A 441 -20.64 -11.44 -0.19
N LEU A 442 -21.29 -10.74 0.74
CA LEU A 442 -20.65 -9.68 1.52
C LEU A 442 -19.48 -10.20 2.35
N GLY A 443 -19.57 -11.44 2.86
CA GLY A 443 -18.48 -12.10 3.59
C GLY A 443 -17.25 -12.46 2.74
N GLN A 444 -17.34 -12.38 1.39
CA GLN A 444 -16.19 -12.54 0.49
C GLN A 444 -15.50 -11.21 0.17
N LEU A 445 -16.11 -10.08 0.52
CA LEU A 445 -15.57 -8.76 0.19
C LEU A 445 -14.51 -8.35 1.22
N MET A 446 -13.43 -7.75 0.73
CA MET A 446 -12.44 -7.09 1.58
C MET A 446 -13.02 -5.79 2.17
N GLN A 447 -12.43 -5.28 3.24
CA GLN A 447 -12.90 -4.05 3.89
C GLN A 447 -13.01 -2.88 2.90
N LYS A 448 -12.02 -2.70 2.03
CA LYS A 448 -12.02 -1.61 1.07
C LYS A 448 -13.13 -1.77 0.01
N ASP A 449 -13.45 -3.01 -0.37
CA ASP A 449 -14.57 -3.30 -1.26
C ASP A 449 -15.91 -2.91 -0.61
N LEU A 450 -16.11 -3.23 0.65
CA LEU A 450 -17.30 -2.80 1.39
C LEU A 450 -17.46 -1.28 1.43
N ARG A 451 -16.35 -0.55 1.40
CA ARG A 451 -16.32 0.92 1.48
C ARG A 451 -16.64 1.62 0.16
N ASP A 452 -16.54 0.93 -0.99
CA ASP A 452 -16.76 1.55 -2.30
C ASP A 452 -17.59 0.75 -3.30
N VAL A 453 -17.99 -0.48 -2.97
CA VAL A 453 -18.87 -1.29 -3.86
C VAL A 453 -20.18 -0.59 -4.17
N THR A 454 -20.62 -0.69 -5.43
CA THR A 454 -21.92 -0.17 -5.86
C THR A 454 -23.03 -1.20 -5.72
N GLU A 455 -24.28 -0.75 -5.64
CA GLU A 455 -25.44 -1.65 -5.65
C GLU A 455 -25.50 -2.50 -6.92
N ALA A 456 -25.19 -1.92 -8.07
CA ALA A 456 -25.16 -2.65 -9.35
C ALA A 456 -24.16 -3.81 -9.30
N THR A 457 -22.99 -3.61 -8.71
CA THR A 457 -21.98 -4.66 -8.50
C THR A 457 -22.50 -5.75 -7.59
N LEU A 458 -23.08 -5.39 -6.43
CA LEU A 458 -23.67 -6.37 -5.51
C LEU A 458 -24.76 -7.23 -6.17
N ARG A 459 -25.63 -6.61 -6.96
CA ARG A 459 -26.70 -7.34 -7.68
C ARG A 459 -26.16 -8.28 -8.74
N ASP A 460 -25.15 -7.87 -9.50
CA ASP A 460 -24.53 -8.70 -10.53
C ASP A 460 -23.82 -9.93 -9.96
N HIS A 461 -23.27 -9.81 -8.74
CA HIS A 461 -22.52 -10.87 -8.07
C HIS A 461 -23.33 -11.70 -7.05
N LEU A 462 -24.60 -11.42 -6.84
CA LEU A 462 -25.42 -12.11 -5.84
C LEU A 462 -25.55 -13.62 -6.09
N MET A 463 -25.72 -14.04 -7.34
CA MET A 463 -25.84 -15.44 -7.80
C MET A 463 -26.79 -16.30 -6.94
N PRO A 464 -28.10 -15.99 -6.88
CA PRO A 464 -29.04 -16.72 -6.03
C PRO A 464 -29.12 -18.21 -6.39
N GLY A 465 -29.07 -19.08 -5.38
CA GLY A 465 -29.18 -20.52 -5.57
C GLY A 465 -28.06 -21.16 -6.42
N GLY A 466 -26.93 -20.45 -6.59
CA GLY A 466 -25.75 -20.96 -7.30
C GLY A 466 -25.03 -22.10 -6.54
N GLY A 467 -24.10 -22.75 -7.26
CA GLY A 467 -23.20 -23.76 -6.65
C GLY A 467 -23.76 -25.19 -6.61
N LYS A 468 -24.83 -25.51 -7.33
CA LYS A 468 -25.33 -26.89 -7.44
C LYS A 468 -24.20 -27.83 -7.92
N GLY A 469 -23.92 -28.90 -7.13
CA GLY A 469 -22.88 -29.86 -7.45
C GLY A 469 -21.47 -29.47 -7.01
N MET A 470 -21.31 -28.32 -6.31
CA MET A 470 -20.03 -27.83 -5.81
C MET A 470 -20.09 -27.68 -4.28
N LYS A 471 -18.96 -27.86 -3.58
CA LYS A 471 -18.89 -27.57 -2.14
C LYS A 471 -19.15 -26.08 -1.91
N PRO A 472 -19.95 -25.68 -0.89
CA PRO A 472 -20.27 -24.28 -0.64
C PRO A 472 -19.04 -23.39 -0.52
N GLU A 473 -18.00 -23.85 0.20
CA GLU A 473 -16.76 -23.07 0.41
C GLU A 473 -16.01 -22.83 -0.91
N THR A 474 -15.97 -23.84 -1.77
CA THR A 474 -15.37 -23.74 -3.11
C THR A 474 -16.16 -22.76 -3.98
N PHE A 475 -17.49 -22.85 -3.94
CA PHE A 475 -18.35 -21.95 -4.70
C PHE A 475 -18.20 -20.50 -4.23
N ASP A 476 -18.23 -20.26 -2.92
CA ASP A 476 -18.14 -18.92 -2.38
C ASP A 476 -16.77 -18.29 -2.66
N ALA A 477 -15.68 -19.01 -2.40
CA ALA A 477 -14.32 -18.47 -2.54
C ALA A 477 -13.88 -18.31 -4.00
N TYR A 478 -14.30 -19.21 -4.91
CA TYR A 478 -13.72 -19.29 -6.25
C TYR A 478 -14.71 -19.08 -7.40
N VAL A 479 -15.98 -18.88 -7.09
CA VAL A 479 -17.02 -18.57 -8.09
C VAL A 479 -17.80 -17.31 -7.69
N ARG A 480 -18.44 -17.31 -6.51
CA ARG A 480 -19.24 -16.17 -6.02
C ARG A 480 -18.39 -14.95 -5.76
N ASN A 481 -17.22 -15.12 -5.14
CA ASN A 481 -16.32 -14.03 -4.82
C ASN A 481 -16.03 -13.16 -6.05
N PRO A 482 -16.36 -11.87 -6.06
CA PRO A 482 -16.05 -10.99 -7.18
C PRO A 482 -14.59 -10.56 -7.20
N ARG A 483 -13.88 -10.54 -6.03
CA ARG A 483 -12.49 -10.11 -5.92
C ARG A 483 -11.55 -11.13 -6.55
N ILE A 484 -10.69 -10.67 -7.46
CA ILE A 484 -9.73 -11.50 -8.19
C ILE A 484 -8.31 -11.03 -7.92
N GLY A 485 -8.03 -9.75 -8.13
CA GLY A 485 -6.74 -9.10 -7.91
C GLY A 485 -6.91 -7.78 -7.15
N THR A 486 -6.36 -6.69 -7.69
CA THR A 486 -6.47 -5.34 -7.11
C THR A 486 -7.29 -4.40 -7.98
N GLU A 487 -8.17 -4.95 -8.85
CA GLU A 487 -9.11 -4.18 -9.66
C GLU A 487 -10.21 -3.55 -8.81
N LEU A 488 -10.80 -2.45 -9.28
CA LEU A 488 -12.07 -1.96 -8.76
C LEU A 488 -13.16 -2.99 -9.05
N LEU A 489 -13.98 -3.31 -8.06
CA LEU A 489 -15.11 -4.21 -8.28
C LEU A 489 -16.17 -3.53 -9.14
N THR A 490 -16.46 -4.15 -10.27
CA THR A 490 -17.48 -3.71 -11.23
C THR A 490 -18.47 -4.82 -11.55
N PRO A 491 -19.68 -4.52 -12.01
CA PRO A 491 -20.56 -5.55 -12.55
C PRO A 491 -19.95 -6.09 -13.86
N PHE A 492 -19.71 -7.38 -13.92
CA PHE A 492 -19.15 -8.02 -15.11
C PHE A 492 -19.82 -9.34 -15.51
N ARG A 493 -20.48 -10.03 -14.55
CA ARG A 493 -20.94 -11.41 -14.79
C ARG A 493 -22.02 -11.49 -15.87
N ALA A 494 -23.09 -10.70 -15.72
CA ALA A 494 -24.21 -10.73 -16.66
C ALA A 494 -23.77 -10.28 -18.06
N GLU A 495 -22.93 -9.24 -18.13
CA GLU A 495 -22.45 -8.72 -19.42
C GLU A 495 -21.50 -9.72 -20.09
N LEU A 496 -20.50 -10.24 -19.39
CA LEU A 496 -19.57 -11.21 -19.95
C LEU A 496 -20.29 -12.50 -20.38
N LEU A 497 -21.19 -13.03 -19.56
CA LEU A 497 -21.92 -14.25 -19.90
C LEU A 497 -22.80 -14.06 -21.15
N ARG A 498 -23.51 -12.94 -21.24
CA ARG A 498 -24.35 -12.60 -22.40
C ARG A 498 -23.50 -12.47 -23.67
N ASP A 499 -22.45 -11.65 -23.60
CA ASP A 499 -21.67 -11.29 -24.77
C ASP A 499 -20.78 -12.45 -25.23
N PHE A 500 -20.17 -13.19 -24.29
CA PHE A 500 -19.42 -14.40 -24.59
C PHE A 500 -20.32 -15.46 -25.25
N THR A 501 -21.50 -15.71 -24.69
CA THR A 501 -22.46 -16.67 -25.27
C THR A 501 -22.89 -16.26 -26.69
N SER A 502 -23.14 -14.99 -26.90
CA SER A 502 -23.49 -14.46 -28.22
C SER A 502 -22.35 -14.61 -29.23
N HIS A 503 -21.11 -14.32 -28.77
CA HIS A 503 -19.91 -14.48 -29.59
C HIS A 503 -19.70 -15.94 -30.02
N GLN A 504 -19.81 -16.89 -29.07
CA GLN A 504 -19.63 -18.32 -29.32
C GLN A 504 -20.69 -18.84 -30.35
N ARG A 505 -21.92 -18.36 -30.28
CA ARG A 505 -22.97 -18.72 -31.22
C ARG A 505 -22.72 -18.19 -32.65
N SER A 506 -22.22 -16.96 -32.77
CA SER A 506 -21.94 -16.35 -34.07
C SER A 506 -20.75 -17.02 -34.78
N THR A 507 -19.77 -17.51 -34.04
CA THR A 507 -18.57 -18.15 -34.61
C THR A 507 -18.76 -19.64 -34.90
N THR A 508 -19.77 -20.29 -34.28
CA THR A 508 -20.07 -21.73 -34.49
C THR A 508 -21.23 -21.98 -35.47
N SER A 509 -21.68 -20.98 -36.25
CA SER A 509 -22.81 -21.05 -37.20
C SER A 509 -22.59 -22.03 -38.36
N GLY A 510 -22.29 -23.28 -38.05
CA GLY A 510 -22.14 -24.35 -39.01
C GLY A 510 -22.66 -25.73 -38.60
N LYS A 511 -22.77 -26.03 -37.32
CA LYS A 511 -23.29 -27.32 -36.79
C LYS A 511 -23.80 -27.16 -35.34
N GLY A 512 -25.11 -26.97 -35.20
CA GLY A 512 -25.78 -27.11 -33.88
C GLY A 512 -25.71 -25.86 -33.01
N SER A 513 -26.78 -25.04 -32.99
CA SER A 513 -26.92 -23.89 -32.06
C SER A 513 -26.84 -24.35 -30.61
N LEU A 514 -25.76 -24.04 -29.91
CA LEU A 514 -25.64 -24.21 -28.43
C LEU A 514 -26.64 -23.27 -27.71
N LYS A 515 -27.48 -23.82 -26.83
CA LYS A 515 -28.37 -23.03 -25.96
C LYS A 515 -27.54 -22.35 -24.86
N HIS A 516 -28.08 -21.36 -24.17
CA HIS A 516 -27.38 -20.61 -23.09
C HIS A 516 -26.75 -21.54 -22.02
N THR A 517 -27.47 -22.56 -21.61
CA THR A 517 -27.02 -23.57 -20.64
C THR A 517 -25.91 -24.49 -21.19
N ASP A 518 -25.85 -24.63 -22.50
CA ASP A 518 -24.92 -25.53 -23.17
C ASP A 518 -23.52 -24.92 -23.31
N VAL A 519 -23.40 -23.58 -23.45
CA VAL A 519 -22.09 -22.89 -23.53
C VAL A 519 -21.33 -23.03 -22.22
N ALA A 520 -21.96 -22.72 -21.08
CA ALA A 520 -21.30 -22.85 -19.78
C ALA A 520 -20.92 -24.29 -19.49
N ALA A 521 -21.83 -25.26 -19.71
CA ALA A 521 -21.58 -26.68 -19.52
C ALA A 521 -20.42 -27.20 -20.39
N TYR A 522 -20.35 -26.73 -21.64
CA TYR A 522 -19.26 -27.09 -22.55
C TYR A 522 -17.90 -26.66 -22.01
N TYR A 523 -17.76 -25.40 -21.57
CA TYR A 523 -16.50 -24.89 -21.04
C TYR A 523 -16.14 -25.45 -19.65
N GLN A 524 -17.13 -25.78 -18.83
CA GLN A 524 -16.91 -26.53 -17.58
C GLN A 524 -16.29 -27.91 -17.83
N GLN A 525 -16.73 -28.60 -18.90
CA GLN A 525 -16.17 -29.90 -19.28
C GLN A 525 -14.85 -29.78 -20.05
N HIS A 526 -14.61 -28.63 -20.69
CA HIS A 526 -13.44 -28.39 -21.53
C HIS A 526 -12.72 -27.09 -21.16
N PRO A 527 -12.18 -26.94 -19.93
CA PRO A 527 -11.58 -25.68 -19.48
C PRO A 527 -10.38 -25.24 -20.31
N GLN A 528 -9.68 -26.18 -20.97
CA GLN A 528 -8.63 -25.86 -21.95
C GLN A 528 -9.17 -24.97 -23.08
N LYS A 529 -10.38 -25.21 -23.55
CA LYS A 529 -10.98 -24.40 -24.61
C LYS A 529 -11.25 -22.96 -24.19
N LEU A 530 -11.45 -22.71 -22.90
CA LEU A 530 -11.55 -21.35 -22.36
C LEU A 530 -10.18 -20.67 -22.34
N ILE A 531 -9.15 -21.41 -21.96
CA ILE A 531 -7.75 -20.91 -21.97
C ILE A 531 -7.36 -20.54 -23.42
N ASP A 532 -7.58 -21.47 -24.36
CA ASP A 532 -7.30 -21.26 -25.79
C ASP A 532 -8.08 -20.04 -26.33
N PHE A 533 -9.35 -19.90 -25.94
CA PHE A 533 -10.16 -18.75 -26.34
C PHE A 533 -9.57 -17.43 -25.85
N VAL A 534 -9.26 -17.32 -24.56
CA VAL A 534 -8.72 -16.07 -23.99
C VAL A 534 -7.35 -15.74 -24.58
N ASP A 535 -6.51 -16.74 -24.78
CA ASP A 535 -5.18 -16.59 -25.38
C ASP A 535 -5.23 -16.03 -26.82
N HIS A 536 -6.25 -16.46 -27.61
CA HIS A 536 -6.46 -15.94 -28.97
C HIS A 536 -7.28 -14.65 -29.03
N TYR A 537 -8.17 -14.43 -28.08
CA TYR A 537 -9.08 -13.27 -28.07
C TYR A 537 -8.43 -11.99 -27.60
N VAL A 538 -7.50 -12.09 -26.65
CA VAL A 538 -6.83 -10.94 -26.01
C VAL A 538 -5.41 -10.82 -26.55
N THR A 539 -5.12 -9.71 -27.21
CA THR A 539 -3.75 -9.36 -27.58
C THR A 539 -3.01 -8.82 -26.37
N ILE A 540 -1.86 -9.41 -26.02
CA ILE A 540 -1.04 -8.95 -24.91
C ILE A 540 -0.12 -7.82 -25.34
N ASP A 541 -0.22 -6.72 -24.62
CA ASP A 541 0.67 -5.56 -24.69
C ASP A 541 0.90 -5.03 -23.27
N ASP A 542 1.97 -5.48 -22.62
CA ASP A 542 2.31 -5.02 -21.26
C ASP A 542 2.68 -3.53 -21.20
N SER A 543 2.92 -2.88 -22.34
CA SER A 543 3.14 -1.43 -22.41
C SER A 543 1.86 -0.60 -22.40
N CYS A 544 0.71 -1.22 -22.64
CA CYS A 544 -0.58 -0.49 -22.75
C CYS A 544 -1.10 -0.02 -21.38
N ASN A 545 -0.66 -0.65 -20.27
CA ASN A 545 -1.17 -0.41 -18.93
C ASN A 545 -0.07 -0.43 -17.85
N LEU A 546 1.00 0.30 -18.05
CA LEU A 546 2.17 0.34 -17.16
C LEU A 546 1.93 1.00 -15.78
N GLY A 547 0.77 1.62 -15.57
CA GLY A 547 0.43 2.31 -14.32
C GLY A 547 0.00 1.40 -13.17
N ALA A 548 -0.14 0.10 -13.40
CA ALA A 548 -0.62 -0.90 -12.45
C ALA A 548 -2.08 -0.73 -11.98
N ALA A 549 -2.91 0.06 -12.68
CA ALA A 549 -4.36 0.08 -12.51
C ALA A 549 -4.98 -0.96 -13.46
N PRO A 550 -5.54 -2.09 -12.96
CA PRO A 550 -6.05 -3.15 -13.82
C PRO A 550 -7.19 -2.66 -14.70
N ILE A 551 -7.25 -3.15 -15.93
CA ILE A 551 -8.40 -2.97 -16.82
C ILE A 551 -9.55 -3.81 -16.27
N SER A 552 -10.77 -3.26 -16.22
CA SER A 552 -11.93 -4.03 -15.80
C SER A 552 -12.16 -5.25 -16.68
N PRO A 553 -12.77 -6.34 -16.18
CA PRO A 553 -13.06 -7.52 -17.00
C PRO A 553 -13.86 -7.21 -18.26
N VAL A 554 -14.85 -6.32 -18.17
CA VAL A 554 -15.62 -5.84 -19.31
C VAL A 554 -14.77 -4.97 -20.24
N GLY A 555 -13.86 -4.17 -19.69
CA GLY A 555 -12.91 -3.37 -20.47
C GLY A 555 -11.98 -4.24 -21.31
N VAL A 556 -11.47 -5.34 -20.76
CA VAL A 556 -10.66 -6.31 -21.53
C VAL A 556 -11.50 -6.98 -22.63
N TRP A 557 -12.74 -7.38 -22.32
CA TRP A 557 -13.65 -7.95 -23.30
C TRP A 557 -13.88 -7.02 -24.51
N LYS A 558 -14.14 -5.76 -24.26
CA LYS A 558 -14.41 -4.76 -25.29
C LYS A 558 -13.15 -4.34 -26.05
N GLY A 559 -12.05 -4.14 -25.35
CA GLY A 559 -10.82 -3.62 -25.92
C GLY A 559 -9.97 -4.66 -26.64
N ARG A 560 -10.06 -5.94 -26.26
CA ARG A 560 -9.28 -7.07 -26.81
C ARG A 560 -7.77 -6.89 -26.72
N VAL A 561 -7.31 -5.90 -26.01
CA VAL A 561 -5.89 -5.61 -25.74
C VAL A 561 -5.75 -5.41 -24.24
N ALA A 562 -4.80 -6.10 -23.62
CA ALA A 562 -4.57 -6.00 -22.18
C ALA A 562 -3.11 -6.25 -21.85
N ASP A 563 -2.66 -5.75 -20.69
CA ASP A 563 -1.46 -6.25 -20.03
C ASP A 563 -1.72 -7.66 -19.47
N SER A 564 -0.65 -8.40 -19.20
CA SER A 564 -0.73 -9.79 -18.73
C SER A 564 -1.57 -9.93 -17.45
N ARG A 565 -1.47 -8.98 -16.52
CA ARG A 565 -2.23 -9.00 -15.26
C ARG A 565 -3.73 -8.81 -15.49
N SER A 566 -4.10 -7.84 -16.34
CA SER A 566 -5.51 -7.59 -16.67
C SER A 566 -6.13 -8.76 -17.45
N ARG A 567 -5.35 -9.45 -18.32
CA ARG A 567 -5.78 -10.71 -18.96
C ARG A 567 -6.06 -11.79 -17.92
N ASP A 568 -5.19 -11.95 -16.93
CA ASP A 568 -5.34 -12.96 -15.88
C ASP A 568 -6.60 -12.71 -15.05
N ILE A 569 -6.86 -11.46 -14.67
CA ILE A 569 -8.11 -11.04 -14.00
C ILE A 569 -9.32 -11.32 -14.90
N PHE A 570 -9.25 -10.97 -16.16
CA PHE A 570 -10.33 -11.24 -17.13
C PHE A 570 -10.62 -12.72 -17.28
N PHE A 571 -9.58 -13.56 -17.40
CA PHE A 571 -9.77 -15.01 -17.48
C PHE A 571 -10.52 -15.56 -16.26
N VAL A 572 -10.11 -15.16 -15.05
CA VAL A 572 -10.76 -15.61 -13.81
C VAL A 572 -12.19 -15.09 -13.74
N ALA A 573 -12.45 -13.84 -14.13
CA ALA A 573 -13.79 -13.26 -14.18
C ALA A 573 -14.72 -14.01 -15.14
N LEU A 574 -14.24 -14.33 -16.35
CA LEU A 574 -14.98 -15.09 -17.34
C LEU A 574 -15.22 -16.53 -16.87
N ALA A 575 -14.20 -17.20 -16.32
CA ALA A 575 -14.33 -18.55 -15.75
C ALA A 575 -15.40 -18.57 -14.63
N ARG A 576 -15.33 -17.64 -13.67
CA ARG A 576 -16.33 -17.53 -12.59
C ARG A 576 -17.75 -17.22 -13.12
N SER A 577 -17.87 -16.44 -14.20
CA SER A 577 -19.16 -16.16 -14.84
C SER A 577 -19.75 -17.42 -15.51
N LEU A 578 -18.91 -18.37 -15.91
CA LEU A 578 -19.29 -19.68 -16.44
C LEU A 578 -19.42 -20.77 -15.35
N ASN A 579 -19.42 -20.40 -14.05
CA ASN A 579 -19.39 -21.31 -12.90
C ASN A 579 -18.17 -22.27 -12.88
N ILE A 580 -17.03 -21.82 -13.41
CA ILE A 580 -15.75 -22.53 -13.32
C ILE A 580 -14.96 -21.92 -12.17
N PRO A 581 -14.65 -22.72 -11.11
CA PRO A 581 -13.88 -22.21 -9.98
C PRO A 581 -12.46 -21.83 -10.42
N ALA A 582 -12.08 -20.58 -10.20
CA ALA A 582 -10.78 -20.05 -10.59
C ALA A 582 -10.27 -18.98 -9.63
N ARG A 583 -8.96 -18.82 -9.55
CA ARG A 583 -8.30 -17.76 -8.78
C ARG A 583 -6.99 -17.30 -9.41
N ILE A 584 -6.47 -16.19 -8.95
CA ILE A 584 -5.05 -15.89 -8.97
C ILE A 584 -4.50 -16.34 -7.62
N ASP A 585 -3.49 -17.21 -7.63
CA ASP A 585 -2.86 -17.70 -6.40
C ASP A 585 -2.13 -16.56 -5.69
N PRO A 586 -2.44 -16.25 -4.43
CA PRO A 586 -1.85 -15.09 -3.74
C PRO A 586 -0.34 -15.23 -3.52
N VAL A 587 0.18 -16.46 -3.41
CA VAL A 587 1.60 -16.69 -3.15
C VAL A 587 2.45 -16.54 -4.40
N THR A 588 2.02 -17.16 -5.50
CA THR A 588 2.83 -17.25 -6.74
C THR A 588 2.40 -16.26 -7.82
N GLY A 589 1.20 -15.66 -7.71
CA GLY A 589 0.59 -14.83 -8.74
C GLY A 589 0.10 -15.60 -9.97
N LYS A 590 0.09 -16.93 -9.94
CA LYS A 590 -0.38 -17.75 -11.05
C LYS A 590 -1.90 -17.84 -11.12
N VAL A 591 -2.43 -17.92 -12.31
CA VAL A 591 -3.84 -18.27 -12.53
C VAL A 591 -4.05 -19.75 -12.29
N GLN A 592 -5.08 -20.11 -11.53
CA GLN A 592 -5.40 -21.49 -11.18
C GLN A 592 -6.88 -21.81 -11.36
N LEU A 593 -7.17 -23.04 -11.82
CA LEU A 593 -8.49 -23.67 -11.75
C LEU A 593 -8.60 -24.52 -10.49
N MET A 594 -9.74 -24.44 -9.79
CA MET A 594 -9.93 -24.91 -8.40
C MET A 594 -10.93 -26.06 -8.26
N GLY A 595 -11.38 -26.72 -9.23
CA GLY A 595 -12.42 -27.78 -9.14
C GLY A 595 -11.91 -29.17 -8.90
N ALA A 596 -10.60 -29.43 -9.07
CA ALA A 596 -9.96 -30.72 -8.92
C ALA A 596 -9.46 -30.98 -7.48
N ALA A 597 -8.95 -32.20 -7.22
CA ALA A 597 -8.36 -32.54 -5.91
C ALA A 597 -7.17 -31.62 -5.54
N GLN A 598 -6.48 -31.09 -6.53
CA GLN A 598 -5.41 -30.09 -6.39
C GLN A 598 -5.66 -28.92 -7.36
N PRO A 599 -5.26 -27.67 -7.02
CA PRO A 599 -5.25 -26.56 -7.94
C PRO A 599 -4.47 -26.91 -9.22
N GLN A 600 -4.95 -26.44 -10.36
CA GLN A 600 -4.27 -26.63 -11.65
C GLN A 600 -3.83 -25.28 -12.18
N ASP A 601 -2.53 -25.12 -12.43
CA ASP A 601 -1.97 -23.90 -13.03
C ASP A 601 -2.41 -23.73 -14.48
N VAL A 602 -2.79 -22.52 -14.85
CA VAL A 602 -3.17 -22.13 -16.21
C VAL A 602 -1.97 -21.53 -16.92
N TYR A 603 -1.66 -22.06 -18.10
CA TYR A 603 -0.62 -21.50 -18.98
C TYR A 603 -1.24 -21.08 -20.31
N PHE A 604 -1.19 -19.80 -20.63
CA PHE A 604 -1.58 -19.28 -21.92
C PHE A 604 -0.52 -19.62 -22.96
N GLY A 605 -0.94 -20.05 -24.15
CA GLY A 605 -0.06 -20.62 -25.18
C GLY A 605 0.45 -22.04 -24.88
N GLY A 606 -0.08 -22.68 -23.83
CA GLY A 606 0.34 -24.00 -23.36
C GLY A 606 -0.63 -25.13 -23.72
N SER A 607 -0.29 -26.35 -23.28
CA SER A 607 -1.04 -27.58 -23.60
C SER A 607 -2.19 -27.92 -22.64
N GLY A 608 -2.51 -27.05 -21.68
CA GLY A 608 -3.63 -27.25 -20.75
C GLY A 608 -3.37 -26.81 -19.33
N PRO A 609 -4.41 -26.85 -18.46
CA PRO A 609 -4.21 -26.69 -17.04
C PRO A 609 -3.40 -27.88 -16.51
N VAL A 610 -2.35 -27.60 -15.76
CA VAL A 610 -1.38 -28.59 -15.30
C VAL A 610 -1.25 -28.52 -13.80
N ALA A 611 -1.26 -29.66 -13.13
CA ALA A 611 -0.92 -29.75 -11.71
C ALA A 611 0.52 -29.20 -11.51
N PRO A 612 0.74 -28.29 -10.55
CA PRO A 612 2.07 -27.76 -10.30
C PRO A 612 3.02 -28.90 -9.88
N VAL A 613 4.21 -28.91 -10.47
CA VAL A 613 5.28 -29.80 -10.04
C VAL A 613 6.00 -29.13 -8.87
N GLN A 614 5.92 -29.73 -7.70
CA GLN A 614 6.42 -29.17 -6.46
C GLN A 614 7.41 -30.09 -5.75
N GLY A 615 8.28 -29.51 -4.96
CA GLY A 615 9.02 -30.15 -3.87
C GLY A 615 8.67 -29.47 -2.55
N VAL A 616 9.26 -29.93 -1.47
CA VAL A 616 9.09 -29.33 -0.13
C VAL A 616 10.37 -28.59 0.26
N VAL A 617 10.25 -27.38 0.76
CA VAL A 617 11.36 -26.63 1.38
C VAL A 617 11.23 -26.65 2.90
N THR A 618 12.34 -26.94 3.58
CA THR A 618 12.51 -26.80 5.02
C THR A 618 13.76 -25.99 5.31
N ALA A 619 13.83 -25.33 6.45
CA ALA A 619 15.06 -24.68 6.89
C ALA A 619 15.35 -24.99 8.36
N ASP A 620 16.63 -25.15 8.68
CA ASP A 620 17.11 -25.13 10.06
C ASP A 620 17.30 -23.68 10.50
N TYR A 621 17.02 -23.41 11.75
CA TYR A 621 17.21 -22.09 12.36
C TYR A 621 17.71 -22.25 13.79
N GLU A 622 18.74 -21.50 14.14
CA GLU A 622 19.24 -21.40 15.52
C GLU A 622 18.63 -20.18 16.21
N PRO A 623 17.70 -20.38 17.19
CA PRO A 623 17.07 -19.25 17.88
C PRO A 623 18.09 -18.34 18.56
N THR A 624 17.88 -17.03 18.46
CA THR A 624 18.64 -16.03 19.17
C THR A 624 17.96 -15.69 20.50
N LYS A 625 18.63 -14.95 21.39
CA LYS A 625 18.04 -14.52 22.67
C LYS A 625 16.78 -13.68 22.51
N THR A 626 16.66 -12.95 21.40
CA THR A 626 15.58 -11.98 21.14
C THR A 626 14.64 -12.43 20.05
N LEU A 627 14.97 -13.50 19.31
CA LEU A 627 14.18 -13.97 18.17
C LEU A 627 14.21 -15.49 18.12
N ASP A 628 13.10 -16.13 18.47
CA ASP A 628 12.93 -17.58 18.46
C ASP A 628 12.15 -18.07 17.24
N ASN A 629 11.24 -17.25 16.69
CA ASN A 629 10.38 -17.60 15.58
C ASN A 629 10.32 -16.44 14.56
N PRO A 630 11.27 -16.35 13.62
CA PRO A 630 11.30 -15.32 12.60
C PRO A 630 10.01 -15.22 11.81
N LYS A 631 9.61 -14.00 11.42
CA LYS A 631 8.41 -13.72 10.61
C LYS A 631 8.80 -13.37 9.19
N TYR A 632 8.01 -13.83 8.25
CA TYR A 632 8.10 -13.44 6.85
C TYR A 632 7.96 -11.92 6.72
N TYR A 633 8.60 -11.29 5.77
CA TYR A 633 8.80 -9.86 5.59
C TYR A 633 9.63 -9.17 6.69
N SER A 634 9.37 -9.42 7.96
CA SER A 634 10.13 -8.77 9.04
C SER A 634 11.56 -9.26 9.13
N HIS A 635 11.78 -10.56 8.90
CA HIS A 635 13.07 -11.21 9.17
C HIS A 635 13.62 -11.98 7.98
N PHE A 636 12.76 -12.55 7.14
CA PHE A 636 13.17 -13.29 5.95
C PHE A 636 12.11 -13.26 4.86
N THR A 637 12.54 -13.46 3.62
CA THR A 637 11.68 -13.68 2.45
C THR A 637 12.28 -14.72 1.51
N ILE A 638 11.46 -15.26 0.62
CA ILE A 638 11.86 -16.23 -0.41
C ILE A 638 11.43 -15.68 -1.77
N SER A 639 12.37 -15.57 -2.68
CA SER A 639 12.12 -15.17 -4.07
C SER A 639 12.48 -16.29 -5.03
N LYS A 640 11.61 -16.55 -6.00
CA LYS A 640 11.91 -17.45 -7.12
C LYS A 640 12.83 -16.75 -8.10
N LEU A 641 13.89 -17.41 -8.50
CA LEU A 641 14.76 -16.96 -9.59
C LEU A 641 14.12 -17.38 -10.91
N ARG A 642 13.76 -16.41 -11.73
CA ARG A 642 13.11 -16.61 -13.02
C ARG A 642 14.14 -17.03 -14.08
N ALA A 643 13.65 -17.60 -15.17
CA ALA A 643 14.49 -18.03 -16.30
C ALA A 643 15.27 -16.87 -16.96
N ASP A 644 14.81 -15.63 -16.80
CA ASP A 644 15.49 -14.43 -17.29
C ASP A 644 16.58 -13.90 -16.33
N GLY A 645 16.79 -14.57 -15.19
CA GLY A 645 17.76 -14.17 -14.18
C GLY A 645 17.25 -13.11 -13.18
N ARG A 646 15.96 -12.77 -13.20
CA ARG A 646 15.32 -11.83 -12.26
C ARG A 646 14.64 -12.56 -11.10
N LEU A 647 14.43 -11.84 -10.01
CA LEU A 647 13.78 -12.37 -8.81
C LEU A 647 12.27 -12.07 -8.83
N GLN A 648 11.48 -13.02 -8.35
CA GLN A 648 10.05 -12.88 -8.09
C GLN A 648 9.78 -13.28 -6.65
N LEU A 649 9.39 -12.32 -5.82
CA LEU A 649 9.04 -12.57 -4.42
C LEU A 649 7.82 -13.51 -4.34
N LEU A 650 7.87 -14.49 -3.45
CA LEU A 650 6.71 -15.27 -3.04
C LEU A 650 5.98 -14.49 -1.95
N ASN A 651 4.67 -14.36 -2.06
CA ASN A 651 3.86 -13.60 -1.12
C ASN A 651 3.23 -14.53 -0.08
N TYR A 652 3.80 -14.54 1.14
CA TYR A 652 3.25 -15.24 2.30
C TYR A 652 2.66 -14.25 3.32
N GLU A 653 1.97 -13.23 2.83
CA GLU A 653 1.29 -12.23 3.66
C GLU A 653 0.09 -12.84 4.40
N GLU A 654 -0.11 -12.41 5.62
CA GLU A 654 -1.26 -12.76 6.45
C GLU A 654 -2.04 -11.47 6.81
N GLY A 655 -3.35 -11.50 6.62
CA GLY A 655 -4.24 -10.35 6.85
C GLY A 655 -4.54 -9.53 5.60
N GLU A 656 -5.25 -8.43 5.79
CA GLU A 656 -5.74 -7.57 4.69
C GLU A 656 -4.83 -6.35 4.45
N VAL A 657 -3.95 -6.00 5.39
CA VAL A 657 -3.08 -4.83 5.29
C VAL A 657 -1.85 -5.17 4.46
N ASP A 658 -1.60 -4.39 3.41
CA ASP A 658 -0.43 -4.53 2.53
C ASP A 658 0.88 -4.45 3.35
N MET A 659 1.71 -5.47 3.29
CA MET A 659 2.93 -5.64 4.09
C MET A 659 2.73 -5.54 5.62
N GLY A 660 1.52 -5.76 6.10
CA GLY A 660 1.18 -5.68 7.52
C GLY A 660 1.70 -6.83 8.36
N GLY A 661 2.11 -7.92 7.75
CA GLY A 661 2.68 -9.08 8.40
C GLY A 661 2.70 -10.31 7.50
N GLY A 662 3.47 -11.29 7.89
CA GLY A 662 3.56 -12.56 7.17
C GLY A 662 3.64 -13.75 8.12
N THR A 663 3.54 -14.94 7.55
CA THR A 663 3.61 -16.20 8.28
C THR A 663 4.94 -16.36 9.03
N THR A 664 4.96 -17.23 10.03
CA THR A 664 6.16 -17.47 10.83
C THR A 664 7.05 -18.58 10.25
N TYR A 665 8.34 -18.58 10.66
CA TYR A 665 9.26 -19.68 10.36
C TYR A 665 8.70 -21.03 10.75
N ASP A 666 8.08 -21.16 11.93
CA ASP A 666 7.47 -22.41 12.41
C ASP A 666 6.40 -22.94 11.46
N ASN A 667 5.58 -22.03 10.91
CA ASN A 667 4.50 -22.42 10.00
C ASN A 667 5.00 -22.70 8.59
N LEU A 668 5.99 -21.96 8.12
CA LEU A 668 6.44 -22.04 6.73
C LEU A 668 7.61 -23.03 6.54
N LEU A 669 8.70 -22.85 7.27
CA LEU A 669 9.96 -23.56 6.99
C LEU A 669 10.27 -24.72 7.93
N ARG A 670 9.87 -24.63 9.21
CA ARG A 670 10.12 -25.72 10.17
C ARG A 670 9.27 -26.95 9.85
N ARG A 671 8.02 -26.76 9.48
CA ARG A 671 7.11 -27.85 9.10
C ARG A 671 7.31 -28.30 7.67
N GLY A 672 7.93 -27.51 6.86
CA GLY A 672 8.09 -27.68 5.43
C GLY A 672 6.87 -27.19 4.63
N THR A 673 7.15 -26.50 3.53
CA THR A 673 6.13 -25.93 2.64
C THR A 673 6.32 -26.44 1.23
N PRO A 674 5.26 -26.91 0.56
CA PRO A 674 5.29 -27.20 -0.87
C PRO A 674 5.52 -25.90 -1.65
N ILE A 675 6.53 -25.89 -2.51
CA ILE A 675 6.78 -24.80 -3.46
C ILE A 675 7.15 -25.39 -4.82
N ASP A 676 6.98 -24.62 -5.87
CA ASP A 676 7.28 -25.05 -7.22
C ASP A 676 8.76 -25.44 -7.39
N VAL A 677 9.01 -26.39 -8.28
CA VAL A 677 10.37 -26.72 -8.68
C VAL A 677 11.08 -25.50 -9.27
N GLY A 678 12.35 -25.32 -8.95
CA GLY A 678 13.16 -24.23 -9.46
C GLY A 678 14.25 -23.76 -8.52
N SER A 679 14.87 -22.66 -8.91
CA SER A 679 15.92 -21.97 -8.15
C SER A 679 15.33 -20.83 -7.34
N TYR A 680 15.83 -20.65 -6.13
CA TYR A 680 15.31 -19.67 -5.17
C TYR A 680 16.43 -18.91 -4.46
N LEU A 681 16.11 -17.72 -4.01
CA LEU A 681 16.91 -16.92 -3.09
C LEU A 681 16.09 -16.67 -1.82
N MET A 682 16.61 -17.08 -0.68
CA MET A 682 16.15 -16.63 0.62
C MET A 682 17.01 -15.46 1.08
N VAL A 683 16.38 -14.37 1.44
CA VAL A 683 17.02 -13.21 2.06
C VAL A 683 16.57 -13.15 3.51
N SER A 684 17.51 -13.01 4.42
CA SER A 684 17.22 -12.72 5.81
C SER A 684 18.02 -11.51 6.28
N GLY A 685 17.55 -10.83 7.32
CA GLY A 685 18.29 -9.68 7.82
C GLY A 685 17.84 -9.20 9.19
N THR A 686 18.82 -8.70 9.94
CA THR A 686 18.62 -8.05 11.22
C THR A 686 18.79 -6.56 11.06
N ARG A 687 17.74 -5.81 11.27
CA ARG A 687 17.79 -4.35 11.21
C ARG A 687 18.34 -3.79 12.52
N LEU A 688 19.28 -2.88 12.41
CA LEU A 688 19.88 -2.15 13.52
C LEU A 688 19.09 -0.87 13.82
N ALA A 689 19.20 -0.36 15.03
CA ALA A 689 18.52 0.88 15.44
C ALA A 689 18.93 2.10 14.61
N ASN A 690 20.19 2.17 14.18
CA ASN A 690 20.69 3.22 13.30
C ASN A 690 20.17 3.10 11.84
N GLY A 691 19.37 2.06 11.55
CA GLY A 691 18.80 1.76 10.24
C GLY A 691 19.65 0.85 9.36
N GLY A 692 20.86 0.51 9.78
CA GLY A 692 21.70 -0.47 9.10
C GLY A 692 21.09 -1.87 9.11
N VAL A 693 21.56 -2.75 8.22
CA VAL A 693 21.08 -4.13 8.15
C VAL A 693 22.25 -5.11 8.02
N LEU A 694 22.19 -6.18 8.79
CA LEU A 694 23.04 -7.35 8.65
C LEU A 694 22.26 -8.40 7.84
N ALA A 695 22.40 -8.38 6.51
CA ALA A 695 21.68 -9.29 5.63
C ALA A 695 22.47 -10.57 5.35
N HIS A 696 21.74 -11.66 5.11
CA HIS A 696 22.26 -12.93 4.61
C HIS A 696 21.45 -13.37 3.38
N LEU A 697 22.13 -13.77 2.32
CA LEU A 697 21.57 -14.30 1.08
C LEU A 697 21.88 -15.77 0.98
N GLN A 698 20.86 -16.61 0.83
CA GLN A 698 21.01 -18.06 0.69
C GLN A 698 20.29 -18.55 -0.57
N PHE A 699 21.04 -19.00 -1.57
CA PHE A 699 20.47 -19.66 -2.73
C PHE A 699 20.20 -21.14 -2.46
N PHE A 700 19.11 -21.65 -3.03
CA PHE A 700 18.79 -23.09 -2.98
C PHE A 700 17.95 -23.52 -4.20
N ASN A 701 17.98 -24.83 -4.50
CA ASN A 701 17.18 -25.43 -5.57
C ASN A 701 16.15 -26.38 -4.98
N VAL A 702 14.96 -26.38 -5.53
CA VAL A 702 13.87 -27.29 -5.19
C VAL A 702 13.72 -28.31 -6.32
N ALA A 703 13.88 -29.60 -5.98
CA ALA A 703 13.71 -30.72 -6.90
C ALA A 703 12.29 -31.28 -6.85
N PRO A 704 11.81 -31.91 -7.94
CA PRO A 704 10.48 -32.55 -7.96
C PRO A 704 10.33 -33.61 -6.89
N HIS A 705 9.22 -33.49 -6.12
CA HIS A 705 8.83 -34.52 -5.12
C HIS A 705 9.89 -34.82 -4.04
N ASP A 706 10.86 -33.94 -3.86
CA ASP A 706 11.95 -34.07 -2.89
C ASP A 706 11.85 -32.99 -1.82
N THR A 707 12.55 -33.21 -0.70
CA THR A 707 12.66 -32.24 0.39
C THR A 707 14.00 -31.52 0.34
N THR A 708 13.98 -30.26 -0.01
CA THR A 708 15.16 -29.40 0.05
C THR A 708 15.31 -28.83 1.46
N ARG A 709 16.47 -29.08 2.07
CA ARG A 709 16.86 -28.45 3.35
C ARG A 709 17.79 -27.28 3.10
N THR A 710 17.49 -26.14 3.74
CA THR A 710 18.32 -24.93 3.70
C THR A 710 18.55 -24.40 5.12
N HIS A 711 19.19 -23.24 5.26
CA HIS A 711 19.46 -22.64 6.56
C HIS A 711 18.92 -21.22 6.57
N LEU A 712 18.16 -20.87 7.62
CA LEU A 712 17.75 -19.49 7.91
C LEU A 712 18.75 -18.90 8.89
N VAL A 713 19.59 -17.96 8.42
CA VAL A 713 20.64 -17.33 9.21
C VAL A 713 20.17 -15.94 9.64
N MET A 714 20.03 -15.71 10.94
CA MET A 714 19.79 -14.37 11.51
C MET A 714 21.09 -13.85 12.13
N ARG A 715 21.76 -12.95 11.43
CA ARG A 715 23.02 -12.34 11.88
C ARG A 715 22.76 -11.40 13.06
N GLN A 716 23.69 -11.34 13.99
CA GLN A 716 23.61 -10.49 15.18
C GLN A 716 24.81 -9.54 15.27
N SER A 717 24.60 -8.34 15.80
CA SER A 717 25.68 -7.43 16.20
C SER A 717 25.87 -7.51 17.73
N THR A 718 27.11 -7.53 18.16
CA THR A 718 27.48 -7.45 19.58
C THR A 718 27.62 -6.00 20.05
N ASN A 719 27.79 -5.06 19.13
CA ASN A 719 28.12 -3.66 19.41
C ASN A 719 26.97 -2.68 19.14
N ASP A 720 26.04 -3.03 18.27
CA ASP A 720 24.95 -2.16 17.84
C ASP A 720 23.61 -2.56 18.46
N VAL A 721 22.74 -1.58 18.67
CA VAL A 721 21.37 -1.81 19.11
C VAL A 721 20.57 -2.40 17.95
N GLN A 722 19.88 -3.49 18.22
CA GLN A 722 19.05 -4.20 17.25
C GLN A 722 17.58 -3.87 17.45
N VAL A 723 16.79 -3.92 16.40
CA VAL A 723 15.33 -3.95 16.49
C VAL A 723 14.92 -5.34 16.97
N ILE A 724 14.23 -5.40 18.10
CA ILE A 724 13.87 -6.64 18.78
C ILE A 724 12.38 -6.98 18.72
N GLY A 725 11.57 -6.10 18.15
CA GLY A 725 10.13 -6.31 18.02
C GLY A 725 9.41 -5.08 17.47
N SER A 726 8.08 -5.10 17.55
CA SER A 726 7.24 -4.00 17.09
C SER A 726 6.25 -3.54 18.17
N PHE A 727 5.86 -2.27 18.09
CA PHE A 727 4.86 -1.63 18.95
C PHE A 727 4.07 -0.60 18.13
N ASP A 728 2.76 -0.73 18.04
CA ASP A 728 1.92 0.23 17.33
C ASP A 728 1.84 1.55 18.11
N SER A 729 2.54 2.56 17.59
CA SER A 729 2.61 3.90 18.20
C SER A 729 1.28 4.67 18.13
N GLU A 730 0.32 4.25 17.30
CA GLU A 730 -1.03 4.80 17.28
C GLU A 730 -1.95 4.23 18.36
N SER A 731 -1.47 3.28 19.16
CA SER A 731 -2.20 2.76 20.32
C SER A 731 -2.63 3.88 21.26
N ARG A 732 -3.90 3.85 21.69
CA ARG A 732 -4.55 4.93 22.43
C ARG A 732 -4.62 4.66 23.91
N TYR A 733 -4.46 5.72 24.68
CA TYR A 733 -4.63 5.75 26.14
C TYR A 733 -5.49 6.95 26.57
N LEU A 734 -6.04 6.89 27.78
CA LEU A 734 -6.80 8.00 28.36
C LEU A 734 -5.85 8.97 29.08
N GLU A 735 -5.81 10.24 28.66
CA GLU A 735 -5.08 11.30 29.37
C GLU A 735 -5.82 11.61 30.70
N PRO A 736 -5.13 11.46 31.87
CA PRO A 736 -5.85 11.44 33.15
C PRO A 736 -6.40 12.78 33.61
N THR A 737 -5.85 13.92 33.15
CA THR A 737 -6.25 15.25 33.60
C THR A 737 -7.52 15.76 32.87
N LYS A 738 -7.53 15.60 31.54
CA LYS A 738 -8.64 16.08 30.69
C LYS A 738 -9.67 15.01 30.37
N GLY A 739 -9.33 13.73 30.55
CA GLY A 739 -10.17 12.61 30.16
C GLY A 739 -10.28 12.40 28.65
N GLU A 740 -9.31 12.88 27.88
CA GLU A 740 -9.25 12.76 26.43
C GLU A 740 -8.46 11.51 26.03
N GLU A 741 -8.90 10.82 24.99
CA GLU A 741 -8.11 9.76 24.36
C GLU A 741 -7.02 10.36 23.45
N LYS A 742 -5.77 9.90 23.65
CA LYS A 742 -4.62 10.29 22.86
C LYS A 742 -3.86 9.06 22.38
N SER A 743 -3.27 9.11 21.18
CA SER A 743 -2.31 8.09 20.78
C SER A 743 -0.94 8.35 21.44
N ILE A 744 -0.16 7.28 21.59
CA ILE A 744 1.24 7.40 22.04
C ILE A 744 1.97 8.36 21.09
N LEU A 745 1.84 8.17 19.77
CA LEU A 745 2.48 9.01 18.77
C LEU A 745 2.09 10.49 18.87
N SER A 746 0.82 10.81 19.10
CA SER A 746 0.36 12.21 19.27
C SER A 746 0.97 12.88 20.52
N THR A 747 1.33 12.10 21.52
CA THR A 747 1.93 12.58 22.77
C THR A 747 3.45 12.68 22.68
N THR A 748 4.10 11.67 22.09
CA THR A 748 5.56 11.58 22.05
C THR A 748 6.18 12.39 20.92
N GLY A 749 5.41 12.60 19.84
CA GLY A 749 5.94 13.16 18.61
C GLY A 749 6.80 12.13 17.87
N ARG A 750 7.62 12.62 16.94
CA ARG A 750 8.44 11.79 16.07
C ARG A 750 9.79 11.46 16.71
N GLY A 751 10.36 10.32 16.36
CA GLY A 751 11.63 9.81 16.86
C GLY A 751 11.42 8.64 17.83
N TYR A 752 12.44 8.38 18.65
CA TYR A 752 12.36 7.38 19.71
C TYR A 752 11.62 7.93 20.94
N PHE A 753 10.97 7.04 21.68
CA PHE A 753 10.24 7.36 22.90
C PHE A 753 10.24 6.16 23.86
N VAL A 754 9.89 6.43 25.12
CA VAL A 754 9.70 5.38 26.12
C VAL A 754 8.22 5.21 26.40
N VAL A 755 7.75 3.98 26.46
CA VAL A 755 6.44 3.61 27.02
C VAL A 755 6.65 2.65 28.16
N ALA A 756 6.00 2.91 29.28
CA ALA A 756 6.01 2.01 30.43
C ALA A 756 4.61 1.77 30.96
N VAL A 757 4.33 0.53 31.40
CA VAL A 757 3.12 0.20 32.16
C VAL A 757 3.52 -0.18 33.58
N LEU A 758 2.98 0.52 34.55
CA LEU A 758 3.41 0.47 35.95
C LEU A 758 2.49 -0.37 36.83
N GLY A 759 3.06 -1.10 37.76
CA GLY A 759 2.37 -1.71 38.93
C GLY A 759 2.55 -0.84 40.15
N VAL A 760 1.65 0.08 40.44
CA VAL A 760 1.78 1.05 41.56
C VAL A 760 1.84 0.36 42.90
N GLY A 761 2.83 0.73 43.73
CA GLY A 761 3.06 0.14 45.05
C GLY A 761 3.84 -1.17 45.02
N GLN A 762 4.17 -1.69 43.86
CA GLN A 762 5.03 -2.85 43.74
C GLN A 762 6.51 -2.46 43.77
N GLU A 763 7.33 -3.25 44.47
CA GLU A 763 8.77 -2.97 44.64
C GLU A 763 9.53 -2.86 43.30
N PRO A 764 9.26 -3.69 42.28
CA PRO A 764 9.91 -3.53 40.98
C PRO A 764 9.62 -2.18 40.30
N THR A 765 8.40 -1.66 40.41
CA THR A 765 8.02 -0.33 39.90
C THR A 765 8.73 0.77 40.65
N ASN A 766 8.81 0.69 42.01
CA ASN A 766 9.48 1.67 42.82
C ASN A 766 10.97 1.75 42.49
N HIS A 767 11.62 0.59 42.32
CA HIS A 767 13.03 0.49 41.90
C HIS A 767 13.23 1.14 40.53
N ALA A 768 12.44 0.77 39.53
CA ALA A 768 12.53 1.31 38.20
C ALA A 768 12.41 2.85 38.16
N LEU A 769 11.46 3.42 38.92
CA LEU A 769 11.28 4.87 38.99
C LEU A 769 12.43 5.59 39.70
N ARG A 770 13.04 4.99 40.73
CA ARG A 770 14.25 5.52 41.40
C ARG A 770 15.44 5.50 40.44
N ASP A 771 15.63 4.41 39.71
CA ASP A 771 16.70 4.29 38.71
C ASP A 771 16.56 5.35 37.59
N ILE A 772 15.36 5.59 37.12
CA ILE A 772 15.06 6.65 36.14
C ILE A 772 15.34 8.05 36.76
N SER A 773 14.94 8.26 38.00
CA SER A 773 15.19 9.51 38.72
C SER A 773 16.69 9.78 38.88
N ALA A 774 17.51 8.74 39.12
CA ALA A 774 18.96 8.85 39.27
C ALA A 774 19.66 9.34 37.99
N VAL A 775 19.11 9.08 36.81
CA VAL A 775 19.65 9.51 35.52
C VAL A 775 18.74 10.58 34.85
N LYS A 776 17.95 11.29 35.62
CA LYS A 776 17.00 12.30 35.21
C LYS A 776 17.56 13.29 34.18
N GLU A 777 18.73 13.89 34.51
CA GLU A 777 19.35 14.89 33.63
C GLU A 777 19.72 14.34 32.26
N GLN A 778 20.08 13.06 32.19
CA GLN A 778 20.38 12.41 30.91
C GLN A 778 19.12 12.24 30.05
N PHE A 779 17.97 11.85 30.62
CA PHE A 779 16.69 11.79 29.95
C PHE A 779 16.21 13.18 29.51
N GLU A 780 16.40 14.20 30.34
CA GLU A 780 16.01 15.57 29.98
C GLU A 780 16.89 16.11 28.84
N LYS A 781 18.20 15.78 28.84
CA LYS A 781 19.10 16.11 27.72
C LYS A 781 18.72 15.37 26.43
N TRP A 782 18.29 14.12 26.51
CA TRP A 782 17.78 13.36 25.37
C TRP A 782 16.52 14.02 24.78
N GLY A 783 15.68 14.63 25.63
CA GLY A 783 14.58 15.49 25.23
C GLY A 783 13.32 14.77 24.74
N GLN A 784 13.38 13.47 24.51
CA GLN A 784 12.24 12.69 24.05
C GLN A 784 11.27 12.35 25.18
N LYS A 785 10.02 12.04 24.81
CA LYS A 785 8.97 11.80 25.81
C LYS A 785 9.01 10.38 26.35
N MET A 786 8.63 10.28 27.61
CA MET A 786 8.37 9.02 28.31
C MET A 786 6.91 8.99 28.75
N VAL A 787 6.13 8.03 28.26
CA VAL A 787 4.72 7.85 28.64
C VAL A 787 4.61 6.76 29.69
N LEU A 788 4.22 7.13 30.91
CA LEU A 788 3.98 6.22 32.02
C LEU A 788 2.49 5.92 32.10
N LEU A 789 2.12 4.67 31.84
CA LEU A 789 0.76 4.19 31.80
C LEU A 789 0.38 3.46 33.08
N PHE A 790 -0.83 3.70 33.53
CA PHE A 790 -1.45 3.03 34.68
C PHE A 790 -2.57 2.12 34.20
N THR A 791 -2.73 0.96 34.83
CA THR A 791 -3.76 -0.02 34.45
C THR A 791 -5.19 0.41 34.83
N SER A 792 -5.32 1.44 35.66
CA SER A 792 -6.62 2.01 36.02
C SER A 792 -6.50 3.44 36.59
N ARG A 793 -7.64 4.14 36.69
CA ARG A 793 -7.73 5.46 37.31
C ARG A 793 -7.30 5.41 38.79
N ASP A 794 -7.64 4.35 39.51
CA ASP A 794 -7.27 4.16 40.91
C ASP A 794 -5.76 4.02 41.09
N GLN A 795 -5.09 3.31 40.19
CA GLN A 795 -3.63 3.19 40.19
C GLN A 795 -2.96 4.55 39.94
N TYR A 796 -3.47 5.33 39.00
CA TYR A 796 -3.00 6.69 38.76
C TYR A 796 -3.17 7.57 40.03
N ASN A 797 -4.35 7.57 40.66
CA ASN A 797 -4.63 8.37 41.84
C ASN A 797 -3.72 7.97 43.02
N LYS A 798 -3.50 6.67 43.22
CA LYS A 798 -2.56 6.17 44.27
C LYS A 798 -1.12 6.63 43.99
N TYR A 799 -0.70 6.62 42.72
CA TYR A 799 0.62 7.11 42.34
C TYR A 799 0.77 8.61 42.62
N MET A 800 -0.21 9.44 42.26
CA MET A 800 -0.15 10.90 42.43
C MET A 800 -0.13 11.35 43.89
N GLN A 801 -0.49 10.49 44.82
CA GLN A 801 -0.40 10.75 46.27
C GLN A 801 1.00 10.48 46.88
N ARG A 802 1.94 9.96 46.06
CA ARG A 802 3.28 9.56 46.48
C ARG A 802 4.29 10.66 46.18
N ASP A 803 4.82 11.30 47.21
CA ASP A 803 5.81 12.37 47.04
C ASP A 803 7.19 11.91 46.58
N GLU A 804 7.52 10.65 46.78
CA GLU A 804 8.85 10.06 46.50
C GLU A 804 9.23 10.00 45.02
N PHE A 805 8.25 10.17 44.10
CA PHE A 805 8.47 10.16 42.66
C PHE A 805 8.31 11.52 41.97
N LYS A 806 8.37 12.62 42.73
CA LYS A 806 8.27 13.97 42.16
C LYS A 806 9.52 14.41 41.38
N SER A 807 10.62 13.68 41.46
CA SER A 807 11.88 14.03 40.81
C SER A 807 12.12 13.29 39.46
N LEU A 808 11.05 12.79 38.79
CA LEU A 808 11.19 12.21 37.49
C LEU A 808 11.52 13.25 36.40
N PRO A 809 12.04 12.83 35.22
CA PRO A 809 12.33 13.75 34.12
C PRO A 809 11.12 14.59 33.71
N ALA A 810 11.32 15.87 33.39
CA ALA A 810 10.26 16.76 32.92
C ALA A 810 9.59 16.31 31.59
N THR A 811 10.21 15.39 30.89
CA THR A 811 9.71 14.78 29.66
C THR A 811 8.63 13.71 29.89
N VAL A 812 8.38 13.29 31.16
CA VAL A 812 7.37 12.30 31.52
C VAL A 812 5.96 12.81 31.23
N ARG A 813 5.12 11.95 30.67
CA ARG A 813 3.69 12.13 30.47
C ARG A 813 2.95 10.96 31.10
N TYR A 814 1.77 11.19 31.60
CA TYR A 814 0.96 10.18 32.30
C TYR A 814 -0.25 9.80 31.46
N GLY A 815 -0.62 8.51 31.51
CA GLY A 815 -1.79 7.99 30.83
C GLY A 815 -2.41 6.79 31.55
N ILE A 816 -3.58 6.38 31.13
CA ILE A 816 -4.28 5.20 31.62
C ILE A 816 -4.57 4.27 30.44
N ASP A 817 -4.02 3.05 30.49
CA ASP A 817 -4.34 1.95 29.58
C ASP A 817 -5.60 1.27 30.15
N GLN A 818 -6.76 1.92 29.94
CA GLN A 818 -8.02 1.58 30.60
C GLN A 818 -8.48 0.15 30.28
N ASP A 819 -8.31 -0.27 29.04
CA ASP A 819 -8.72 -1.60 28.56
C ASP A 819 -7.59 -2.63 28.58
N GLY A 820 -6.39 -2.23 29.03
CA GLY A 820 -5.18 -3.06 29.03
C GLY A 820 -4.69 -3.44 27.61
N LYS A 821 -5.13 -2.71 26.59
CA LYS A 821 -4.81 -3.01 25.18
C LYS A 821 -3.33 -2.80 24.88
N ILE A 822 -2.75 -1.70 25.37
CA ILE A 822 -1.32 -1.38 25.16
C ILE A 822 -0.45 -2.43 25.84
N LEU A 823 -0.73 -2.74 27.11
CA LEU A 823 0.00 -3.78 27.83
C LEU A 823 -0.11 -5.15 27.17
N SER A 824 -1.32 -5.53 26.74
CA SER A 824 -1.57 -6.80 26.05
C SER A 824 -0.82 -6.87 24.72
N GLN A 825 -0.77 -5.78 23.96
CA GLN A 825 0.00 -5.69 22.74
C GLN A 825 1.50 -5.87 22.99
N ILE A 826 2.07 -5.11 23.93
CA ILE A 826 3.51 -5.20 24.27
C ILE A 826 3.85 -6.63 24.71
N ARG A 827 3.03 -7.25 25.55
CA ARG A 827 3.26 -8.63 26.02
C ARG A 827 3.25 -9.63 24.88
N ARG A 828 2.29 -9.53 24.00
CA ARG A 828 2.16 -10.42 22.83
C ARG A 828 3.35 -10.28 21.89
N GLU A 829 3.67 -9.05 21.50
CA GLU A 829 4.73 -8.77 20.52
C GLU A 829 6.13 -9.07 21.08
N MET A 830 6.34 -8.81 22.35
CA MET A 830 7.62 -9.03 23.01
C MET A 830 7.70 -10.36 23.77
N LYS A 831 6.64 -11.20 23.72
CA LYS A 831 6.53 -12.52 24.38
C LYS A 831 6.83 -12.47 25.88
N LEU A 832 6.22 -11.50 26.56
CA LEU A 832 6.44 -11.26 27.98
C LEU A 832 5.45 -12.08 28.84
N ASP A 833 5.84 -12.22 30.11
CA ASP A 833 4.99 -12.82 31.15
C ASP A 833 3.65 -12.07 31.29
N ALA A 834 2.56 -12.82 31.48
CA ALA A 834 1.20 -12.24 31.51
C ALA A 834 0.92 -11.39 32.76
N THR A 835 1.67 -11.52 33.84
CA THR A 835 1.33 -10.94 35.16
C THR A 835 2.30 -9.90 35.66
N THR A 836 3.57 -9.97 35.24
CA THR A 836 4.67 -9.18 35.85
C THR A 836 4.65 -7.73 35.38
N LEU A 837 4.75 -6.78 36.29
CA LEU A 837 4.95 -5.35 36.09
C LEU A 837 6.14 -4.84 36.91
N PRO A 838 6.79 -3.71 36.54
CA PRO A 838 6.49 -2.87 35.37
C PRO A 838 7.00 -3.48 34.08
N VAL A 839 6.47 -2.96 32.96
CA VAL A 839 7.01 -3.23 31.61
C VAL A 839 7.48 -1.91 31.04
N PHE A 840 8.71 -1.86 30.53
CA PHE A 840 9.29 -0.71 29.83
C PHE A 840 9.71 -1.10 28.43
N ILE A 841 9.41 -0.26 27.43
CA ILE A 841 9.95 -0.38 26.07
C ILE A 841 10.54 0.95 25.63
N ILE A 842 11.57 0.89 24.76
CA ILE A 842 12.00 1.99 23.91
C ILE A 842 11.58 1.62 22.49
N ALA A 843 10.75 2.46 21.91
CA ALA A 843 10.22 2.29 20.54
C ALA A 843 10.34 3.58 19.76
N ASP A 844 10.05 3.53 18.43
CA ASP A 844 10.05 4.70 17.59
C ASP A 844 8.77 4.85 16.76
N THR A 845 8.69 5.95 16.03
CA THR A 845 7.56 6.28 15.15
C THR A 845 7.32 5.29 14.00
N PHE A 846 8.27 4.42 13.72
CA PHE A 846 8.16 3.34 12.74
C PHE A 846 7.79 2.01 13.40
N ASN A 847 7.25 2.05 14.60
CA ASN A 847 6.81 0.89 15.36
C ASN A 847 7.95 -0.09 15.74
N ARG A 848 9.22 0.33 15.66
CA ARG A 848 10.38 -0.52 15.97
C ARG A 848 10.68 -0.46 17.46
N VAL A 849 10.77 -1.60 18.13
CA VAL A 849 11.18 -1.72 19.53
C VAL A 849 12.66 -2.08 19.58
N VAL A 850 13.44 -1.35 20.37
CA VAL A 850 14.89 -1.52 20.52
C VAL A 850 15.32 -1.88 21.95
N PHE A 851 14.40 -1.79 22.91
CA PHE A 851 14.62 -2.17 24.30
C PHE A 851 13.33 -2.66 24.94
N VAL A 852 13.45 -3.67 25.78
CA VAL A 852 12.36 -4.14 26.63
C VAL A 852 12.90 -4.56 27.99
N SER A 853 12.16 -4.22 29.04
CA SER A 853 12.39 -4.70 30.40
C SER A 853 11.08 -5.05 31.08
N GLN A 854 11.03 -6.11 31.83
CA GLN A 854 9.86 -6.55 32.57
C GLN A 854 10.24 -6.92 34.02
N GLY A 855 9.44 -6.44 34.97
CA GLY A 855 9.61 -6.76 36.37
C GLY A 855 10.81 -6.09 37.00
N TYR A 856 11.46 -6.81 37.89
CA TYR A 856 12.59 -6.29 38.68
C TYR A 856 13.88 -6.24 37.85
N THR A 857 14.34 -5.04 37.54
CA THR A 857 15.57 -4.81 36.76
C THR A 857 16.46 -3.84 37.54
N ILE A 858 17.68 -4.26 37.85
CA ILE A 858 18.67 -3.43 38.55
C ILE A 858 19.34 -2.48 37.54
N GLY A 859 19.40 -1.19 37.90
CA GLY A 859 20.01 -0.17 37.03
C GLY A 859 19.26 0.08 35.74
N LEU A 860 17.92 -0.02 35.75
CA LEU A 860 17.08 0.15 34.55
C LEU A 860 17.36 1.48 33.85
N GLY A 861 17.48 2.59 34.60
CA GLY A 861 17.76 3.90 34.04
C GLY A 861 19.07 3.94 33.24
N GLU A 862 20.14 3.36 33.78
CA GLU A 862 21.43 3.25 33.10
C GLU A 862 21.36 2.33 31.88
N GLN A 863 20.65 1.20 31.97
CA GLN A 863 20.46 0.29 30.82
C GLN A 863 19.73 0.98 29.69
N MET A 864 18.68 1.71 30.00
CA MET A 864 17.94 2.50 28.98
C MET A 864 18.85 3.57 28.38
N MET A 865 19.59 4.32 29.17
CA MET A 865 20.53 5.34 28.68
C MET A 865 21.67 4.76 27.85
N ASN A 866 22.14 3.57 28.16
CA ASN A 866 23.13 2.86 27.34
C ASN A 866 22.60 2.52 25.95
N VAL A 867 21.30 2.16 25.84
CA VAL A 867 20.65 1.98 24.54
C VAL A 867 20.46 3.32 23.86
N ILE A 868 19.87 4.30 24.55
CA ILE A 868 19.58 5.64 24.01
C ILE A 868 20.82 6.33 23.44
N ASN A 869 21.96 6.23 24.13
CA ASN A 869 23.22 6.82 23.68
C ASN A 869 23.81 6.17 22.42
N LYS A 870 23.27 5.03 21.99
CA LYS A 870 23.67 4.32 20.76
C LYS A 870 22.65 4.49 19.63
N LEU A 871 21.50 5.12 19.88
CA LEU A 871 20.49 5.45 18.89
C LEU A 871 20.88 6.67 18.07
#